data_27630e01a1fe5e4589a62dbbfc2079c1
#
_entry.id   27630e01a1fe5e4589a62dbbfc2079c1
#
_cell.length_a   1.000
_cell.length_b   1.000
_cell.length_c   1.000
_cell.angle_alpha   90.00
_cell.angle_beta   90.00
_cell.angle_gamma   90.00
#
_symmetry.space_group_name_H-M   'P 1'
#
loop_
_entity.id
_entity.type
_entity.pdbx_description
1 polymer ?
#
loop_
_entity_poly.entity_id
_entity_poly.type
_entity_poly.pdbx_seq_one_letter_code
_entity_poly.pdbx_strand_id
1 'polypeptide(L)'
;MRALEANLLKFLKKSSQFIIPIYQRNYSWTDKQCTQLWDDIMRTGTDGRIHAHFIGSIVYVERALSTVSSQESLLVIDGQQRLTTCTLLIAALAEFFEQHKIPELLNSFSAKKLHNYYLTNPEEEGERHFKLILSETDKDTLLAILKNTPQPERFSSRIQENYEQFQKLIQENQDKLEQICRGLDKLVIVEVALDRTQDNPQLIFESMNSTGLELSQADLIRNYILMGLEPDLQAELYRDYWRKMEQLFGQEAYSQYFDDFMRHYLTAKTGNIPNIRQVYSEFKLFAHTHFSNNVKELVADIYTYAGYYCAFALNKETNPALKETFTDLRELKVDVAYPFLLDAYHTYKQEGLSTDEMCQIVRLVESYVFRRAVCNIPTNSLNKTFASLARNLDKTNYVESLQAELLILPSYRRFPSDEEFLCEIKIRDSYNFARRIYLLRKLENYGRKEKVNVNEYTIEHIMPQNPNLSDEWQADLGSDWQKVQQTYLHTLGNLTLTAYNSEYSDRPYVYKRDQVKDGDGNAIGLSSSPLNLNKNLPKEYWNEEQINLRAERLSVLAAKIWSIPYLTQERLSHYQPQKNTETTYNITDHPHLMLNAAMHTLFQTLRQQILAFDECVSEEFLKLYVAYKAETNFVDIIPQAKRLRLVLNMRFADIQDPRGLCRDITNLGKWGNGDVEVRLDNFDDLTYVMGLIRQSFDYQMIKD
;
A
#
# COMPACT_ATOMS: atom_id res chain seq x y z
N MET A 1 -3.81 38.36 -0.60
CA MET A 1 -2.47 37.68 -0.64
C MET A 1 -1.42 38.65 -1.11
N ARG A 2 -0.25 38.71 -0.43
CA ARG A 2 0.90 39.52 -0.77
C ARG A 2 2.17 38.68 -0.71
N ALA A 3 2.96 38.64 -1.79
CA ALA A 3 4.19 37.87 -1.89
C ALA A 3 5.39 38.82 -2.10
N LEU A 4 6.44 38.64 -1.32
CA LEU A 4 7.66 39.48 -1.36
C LEU A 4 8.90 38.58 -1.19
N GLU A 5 9.99 38.94 -1.88
CA GLU A 5 11.31 38.38 -1.57
C GLU A 5 11.83 38.97 -0.25
N ALA A 6 12.33 38.10 0.61
CA ALA A 6 12.90 38.49 1.89
C ALA A 6 14.16 37.68 2.24
N ASN A 7 15.14 38.33 2.85
CA ASN A 7 16.24 37.62 3.48
C ASN A 7 15.73 36.88 4.72
N LEU A 8 16.08 35.60 4.87
CA LEU A 8 15.59 34.75 5.94
C LEU A 8 15.89 35.29 7.34
N LEU A 9 17.10 35.70 7.59
CA LEU A 9 17.50 36.20 8.91
C LEU A 9 16.81 37.54 9.26
N LYS A 10 16.60 38.41 8.27
CA LYS A 10 15.82 39.64 8.46
C LYS A 10 14.36 39.33 8.76
N PHE A 11 13.76 38.32 8.08
CA PHE A 11 12.42 37.86 8.30
C PHE A 11 12.25 37.30 9.72
N LEU A 12 13.14 36.40 10.17
CA LEU A 12 13.14 35.85 11.52
C LEU A 12 13.30 36.94 12.59
N LYS A 13 14.20 37.91 12.36
CA LYS A 13 14.45 39.00 13.30
C LYS A 13 13.26 39.94 13.45
N LYS A 14 12.60 40.29 12.35
CA LYS A 14 11.46 41.22 12.31
C LYS A 14 10.20 40.61 12.96
N SER A 15 9.97 39.31 12.81
CA SER A 15 8.76 38.64 13.27
C SER A 15 8.82 38.39 14.78
N SER A 16 7.67 38.56 15.45
CA SER A 16 7.56 38.32 16.90
C SER A 16 7.55 36.83 17.24
N GLN A 17 6.72 36.06 16.58
CA GLN A 17 6.61 34.62 16.80
C GLN A 17 5.99 33.91 15.61
N PHE A 18 6.47 32.72 15.30
CA PHE A 18 5.88 31.78 14.35
C PHE A 18 5.22 30.64 15.11
N ILE A 19 3.97 30.35 14.78
CA ILE A 19 3.22 29.22 15.35
C ILE A 19 2.93 28.24 14.23
N ILE A 20 3.35 26.99 14.41
CA ILE A 20 2.96 25.88 13.55
C ILE A 20 1.67 25.32 14.09
N PRO A 21 0.56 25.41 13.32
CA PRO A 21 -0.74 24.92 13.77
C PRO A 21 -0.75 23.40 13.97
N ILE A 22 -1.65 22.92 14.83
CA ILE A 22 -1.81 21.50 15.16
C ILE A 22 -2.26 20.64 13.98
N TYR A 23 -2.81 21.22 12.94
CA TYR A 23 -3.20 20.52 11.70
C TYR A 23 -2.02 20.33 10.73
N GLN A 24 -0.87 20.97 10.97
CA GLN A 24 0.34 20.72 10.20
C GLN A 24 0.97 19.40 10.63
N ARG A 25 1.63 18.72 9.67
CA ARG A 25 2.37 17.48 9.99
C ARG A 25 3.52 17.77 10.95
N ASN A 26 3.91 16.72 11.69
CA ASN A 26 5.10 16.78 12.52
C ASN A 26 6.35 17.00 11.66
N TYR A 27 7.44 17.44 12.29
CA TYR A 27 8.70 17.60 11.61
C TYR A 27 9.21 16.27 11.05
N SER A 28 9.49 16.24 9.74
CA SER A 28 9.74 14.99 8.99
C SER A 28 11.00 15.00 8.12
N TRP A 29 11.71 16.12 8.02
CA TRP A 29 12.98 16.15 7.29
C TRP A 29 13.99 15.22 7.93
N THR A 30 14.75 14.52 7.07
CA THR A 30 15.78 13.57 7.47
C THR A 30 17.16 14.24 7.36
N ASP A 31 18.20 13.51 7.75
CA ASP A 31 19.61 13.83 7.52
C ASP A 31 19.89 14.27 6.07
N LYS A 32 19.22 13.70 5.10
CA LYS A 32 19.38 14.01 3.68
C LYS A 32 19.02 15.47 3.36
N GLN A 33 17.86 15.95 3.81
CA GLN A 33 17.44 17.34 3.58
C GLN A 33 18.29 18.33 4.41
N CYS A 34 18.69 17.93 5.61
CA CYS A 34 19.60 18.74 6.44
C CYS A 34 20.98 18.88 5.82
N THR A 35 21.54 17.80 5.28
CA THR A 35 22.81 17.81 4.54
C THR A 35 22.72 18.69 3.29
N GLN A 36 21.61 18.56 2.53
CA GLN A 36 21.40 19.42 1.36
C GLN A 36 21.40 20.91 1.73
N LEU A 37 20.68 21.30 2.77
CA LEU A 37 20.67 22.68 3.25
C LEU A 37 22.07 23.13 3.72
N TRP A 38 22.78 22.27 4.43
CA TRP A 38 24.15 22.53 4.86
C TRP A 38 25.11 22.77 3.68
N ASP A 39 25.06 21.91 2.67
CA ASP A 39 25.92 22.02 1.48
C ASP A 39 25.61 23.30 0.70
N ASP A 40 24.34 23.66 0.60
CA ASP A 40 23.90 24.92 -0.03
C ASP A 40 24.42 26.14 0.75
N ILE A 41 24.40 26.13 2.08
CA ILE A 41 24.96 27.19 2.92
C ILE A 41 26.45 27.27 2.74
N MET A 42 27.18 26.16 2.80
CA MET A 42 28.64 26.12 2.64
C MET A 42 29.05 26.60 1.25
N ARG A 43 28.39 26.14 0.20
CA ARG A 43 28.66 26.61 -1.17
C ARG A 43 28.43 28.10 -1.30
N THR A 44 27.32 28.62 -0.80
CA THR A 44 26.92 30.01 -0.88
C THR A 44 27.84 30.92 -0.06
N GLY A 45 28.30 30.45 1.09
CA GLY A 45 29.21 31.16 1.95
C GLY A 45 30.64 31.21 1.42
N THR A 46 31.05 30.22 0.63
CA THR A 46 32.38 30.09 0.05
C THR A 46 32.50 30.84 -1.28
N ASP A 47 31.51 30.75 -2.17
CA ASP A 47 31.54 31.42 -3.46
C ASP A 47 31.08 32.89 -3.36
N GLY A 48 32.00 33.82 -3.52
CA GLY A 48 31.71 35.27 -3.49
C GLY A 48 30.81 35.77 -4.63
N ARG A 49 30.62 34.97 -5.69
CA ARG A 49 29.77 35.33 -6.84
C ARG A 49 28.28 35.03 -6.57
N ILE A 50 28.00 34.18 -5.59
CA ILE A 50 26.62 33.88 -5.18
C ILE A 50 26.20 34.98 -4.19
N HIS A 51 25.22 35.80 -4.58
CA HIS A 51 24.73 36.88 -3.74
C HIS A 51 23.53 36.49 -2.87
N ALA A 52 22.75 35.54 -3.32
CA ALA A 52 21.53 35.02 -2.64
C ALA A 52 21.32 33.56 -2.98
N HIS A 53 20.75 32.79 -2.04
CA HIS A 53 20.33 31.42 -2.27
C HIS A 53 18.86 31.24 -1.83
N PHE A 54 18.00 30.89 -2.77
CA PHE A 54 16.58 30.73 -2.54
C PHE A 54 16.28 29.34 -1.94
N ILE A 55 15.64 29.33 -0.76
CA ILE A 55 15.29 28.08 -0.04
C ILE A 55 13.79 27.75 -0.07
N GLY A 56 12.98 28.53 -0.78
CA GLY A 56 11.54 28.31 -0.94
C GLY A 56 10.67 29.39 -0.29
N SER A 57 9.35 29.15 -0.26
CA SER A 57 8.39 30.08 0.30
C SER A 57 8.10 29.79 1.78
N ILE A 58 7.66 30.82 2.51
CA ILE A 58 7.02 30.73 3.82
C ILE A 58 5.69 31.45 3.72
N VAL A 59 4.60 30.71 3.92
CA VAL A 59 3.23 31.20 3.84
C VAL A 59 2.65 31.27 5.23
N TYR A 60 2.08 32.40 5.59
CA TYR A 60 1.49 32.59 6.91
C TYR A 60 0.24 33.45 6.88
N VAL A 61 -0.54 33.38 7.94
CA VAL A 61 -1.70 34.25 8.23
C VAL A 61 -1.43 34.99 9.53
N GLU A 62 -1.71 36.27 9.57
CA GLU A 62 -1.71 37.08 10.80
C GLU A 62 -2.87 36.65 11.71
N ARG A 63 -2.62 36.37 13.00
CA ARG A 63 -3.57 35.67 13.89
C ARG A 63 -4.76 36.50 14.32
N ALA A 64 -4.70 37.83 14.34
CA ALA A 64 -5.81 38.68 14.80
C ALA A 64 -5.98 39.93 13.96
N LEU A 65 -7.23 40.48 13.98
CA LEU A 65 -7.48 41.89 13.70
C LEU A 65 -6.97 42.70 14.90
N SER A 66 -5.76 43.18 14.82
CA SER A 66 -5.19 43.88 15.95
C SER A 66 -5.73 45.24 16.15
N THR A 67 -6.10 45.53 17.37
CA THR A 67 -6.01 46.86 17.91
C THR A 67 -4.51 47.21 18.12
N VAL A 68 -4.10 48.35 17.67
CA VAL A 68 -2.80 49.00 17.45
C VAL A 68 -1.60 48.67 18.41
N SER A 69 -1.64 47.73 19.30
CA SER A 69 -0.64 47.57 20.38
C SER A 69 -0.05 46.20 20.69
N SER A 70 -0.30 45.13 19.90
CA SER A 70 0.34 43.83 20.14
C SER A 70 1.10 43.34 18.92
N GLN A 71 2.37 42.97 19.13
CA GLN A 71 3.15 42.22 18.12
C GLN A 71 2.47 40.87 17.90
N GLU A 72 1.97 40.65 16.69
CA GLU A 72 1.14 39.47 16.38
C GLU A 72 1.99 38.23 16.06
N SER A 73 1.52 37.08 16.56
CA SER A 73 2.09 35.78 16.16
C SER A 73 1.63 35.42 14.75
N LEU A 74 2.53 34.94 13.91
CA LEU A 74 2.28 34.50 12.56
C LEU A 74 1.94 33.01 12.53
N LEU A 75 0.75 32.67 12.02
CA LEU A 75 0.33 31.27 11.88
C LEU A 75 0.87 30.73 10.54
N VAL A 76 1.81 29.80 10.59
CA VAL A 76 2.48 29.26 9.41
C VAL A 76 1.59 28.24 8.70
N ILE A 77 1.31 28.47 7.42
CA ILE A 77 0.51 27.60 6.55
C ILE A 77 1.38 26.71 5.69
N ASP A 78 2.53 27.21 5.23
CA ASP A 78 3.56 26.42 4.53
C ASP A 78 4.96 26.92 4.87
N GLY A 79 5.95 26.04 4.73
CA GLY A 79 7.36 26.34 5.03
C GLY A 79 7.81 25.92 6.43
N GLN A 80 6.99 25.21 7.20
CA GLN A 80 7.30 24.79 8.57
C GLN A 80 8.58 23.93 8.66
N GLN A 81 8.81 23.00 7.73
CA GLN A 81 10.00 22.15 7.73
C GLN A 81 11.28 22.98 7.59
N ARG A 82 11.26 23.98 6.70
CA ARG A 82 12.38 24.93 6.48
C ARG A 82 12.65 25.78 7.70
N LEU A 83 11.58 26.37 8.29
CA LEU A 83 11.69 27.15 9.51
C LEU A 83 12.27 26.35 10.65
N THR A 84 11.77 25.14 10.88
CA THR A 84 12.26 24.26 11.94
C THR A 84 13.73 23.90 11.73
N THR A 85 14.10 23.47 10.51
CA THR A 85 15.48 23.08 10.20
C THR A 85 16.46 24.23 10.34
N CYS A 86 16.08 25.42 9.86
CA CYS A 86 16.92 26.63 10.05
C CYS A 86 17.03 27.00 11.53
N THR A 87 15.97 26.85 12.32
CA THR A 87 16.00 27.08 13.77
C THR A 87 16.94 26.11 14.48
N LEU A 88 16.92 24.81 14.12
CA LEU A 88 17.83 23.79 14.68
C LEU A 88 19.29 24.12 14.35
N LEU A 89 19.59 24.50 13.10
CA LEU A 89 20.95 24.90 12.70
C LEU A 89 21.40 26.14 13.45
N ILE A 90 20.58 27.18 13.58
CA ILE A 90 20.90 28.40 14.30
C ILE A 90 21.12 28.11 15.80
N ALA A 91 20.31 27.21 16.38
CA ALA A 91 20.45 26.78 17.77
C ALA A 91 21.79 26.05 18.00
N ALA A 92 22.16 25.11 17.13
CA ALA A 92 23.42 24.39 17.18
C ALA A 92 24.63 25.34 17.02
N LEU A 93 24.49 26.32 16.12
CA LEU A 93 25.54 27.33 15.93
C LEU A 93 25.68 28.27 17.14
N ALA A 94 24.55 28.66 17.76
CA ALA A 94 24.55 29.50 18.95
C ALA A 94 25.21 28.79 20.14
N GLU A 95 24.86 27.52 20.35
CA GLU A 95 25.48 26.69 21.39
C GLU A 95 26.99 26.52 21.17
N PHE A 96 27.41 26.24 19.94
CA PHE A 96 28.82 26.12 19.59
C PHE A 96 29.60 27.41 19.89
N PHE A 97 29.02 28.56 19.52
CA PHE A 97 29.66 29.88 19.80
C PHE A 97 29.79 30.17 21.30
N GLU A 98 28.78 29.75 22.10
CA GLU A 98 28.80 29.92 23.55
C GLU A 98 29.84 29.02 24.20
N GLN A 99 29.85 27.73 23.86
CA GLN A 99 30.77 26.74 24.43
C GLN A 99 32.25 27.08 24.13
N HIS A 100 32.54 27.51 22.89
CA HIS A 100 33.90 27.80 22.43
C HIS A 100 34.27 29.27 22.55
N LYS A 101 33.39 30.12 23.13
CA LYS A 101 33.58 31.58 23.30
C LYS A 101 34.01 32.28 22.02
N ILE A 102 33.34 31.91 20.90
CA ILE A 102 33.64 32.47 19.58
C ILE A 102 33.32 33.99 19.57
N PRO A 103 34.24 34.85 19.14
CA PRO A 103 33.96 36.27 19.00
C PRO A 103 32.90 36.55 17.94
N GLU A 104 32.33 37.75 17.97
CA GLU A 104 31.35 38.15 16.96
C GLU A 104 31.93 38.12 15.54
N LEU A 105 31.25 37.40 14.63
CA LEU A 105 31.59 37.32 13.22
C LEU A 105 30.63 38.17 12.39
N LEU A 106 31.13 38.80 11.33
CA LEU A 106 30.34 39.56 10.33
C LEU A 106 29.39 40.61 10.94
N ASN A 107 29.68 41.16 12.10
CA ASN A 107 28.86 42.14 12.85
C ASN A 107 27.41 41.69 13.17
N SER A 108 27.06 40.43 12.97
CA SER A 108 25.74 39.92 13.16
C SER A 108 25.68 38.55 13.87
N PHE A 109 26.78 37.84 13.94
CA PHE A 109 26.82 36.47 14.48
C PHE A 109 27.64 36.42 15.76
N SER A 110 26.99 36.39 16.89
CA SER A 110 27.50 36.01 18.20
C SER A 110 26.47 35.15 18.92
N ALA A 111 26.85 34.36 19.92
CA ALA A 111 25.91 33.53 20.68
C ALA A 111 24.69 34.35 21.13
N LYS A 112 24.92 35.51 21.75
CA LYS A 112 23.86 36.42 22.23
C LYS A 112 22.96 36.92 21.09
N LYS A 113 23.50 37.28 19.92
CA LYS A 113 22.71 37.78 18.79
C LYS A 113 21.92 36.65 18.11
N LEU A 114 22.50 35.45 17.99
CA LEU A 114 21.80 34.29 17.48
C LEU A 114 20.58 33.95 18.35
N HIS A 115 20.74 33.92 19.66
CA HIS A 115 19.65 33.74 20.60
C HIS A 115 18.60 34.84 20.50
N ASN A 116 19.01 36.08 20.70
CA ASN A 116 18.07 37.20 20.87
C ASN A 116 17.34 37.62 19.57
N TYR A 117 17.95 37.39 18.40
CA TYR A 117 17.37 37.84 17.14
C TYR A 117 16.60 36.76 16.42
N TYR A 118 17.00 35.47 16.58
CA TYR A 118 16.47 34.42 15.72
C TYR A 118 15.78 33.27 16.48
N LEU A 119 16.13 33.07 17.76
CA LEU A 119 15.59 31.95 18.55
C LEU A 119 14.62 32.40 19.63
N THR A 120 14.83 33.58 20.26
CA THR A 120 14.04 34.04 21.40
C THR A 120 13.60 35.49 21.27
N ASN A 121 12.64 35.86 22.09
CA ASN A 121 12.20 37.23 22.37
C ASN A 121 12.57 37.56 23.83
N PRO A 122 13.68 38.20 24.11
CA PRO A 122 14.22 38.33 25.47
C PRO A 122 13.31 39.06 26.46
N GLU A 123 12.44 39.93 25.97
CA GLU A 123 11.50 40.73 26.76
C GLU A 123 10.16 40.02 27.05
N GLU A 124 9.96 38.78 26.47
CA GLU A 124 8.74 38.02 26.64
C GLU A 124 8.94 36.80 27.53
N GLU A 125 7.87 36.33 28.17
CA GLU A 125 7.87 35.16 29.07
C GLU A 125 7.02 34.00 28.51
N GLY A 126 7.23 32.79 29.07
CA GLY A 126 6.49 31.59 28.70
C GLY A 126 6.72 31.18 27.25
N GLU A 127 5.68 30.78 26.53
CA GLU A 127 5.81 30.39 25.13
C GLU A 127 6.14 31.55 24.19
N ARG A 128 5.76 32.79 24.55
CA ARG A 128 6.08 34.00 23.78
C ARG A 128 7.56 34.33 23.75
N HIS A 129 8.30 33.79 24.71
CA HIS A 129 9.76 33.91 24.74
C HIS A 129 10.43 33.29 23.50
N PHE A 130 9.82 32.28 22.88
CA PHE A 130 10.42 31.57 21.74
C PHE A 130 9.86 32.07 20.42
N LYS A 131 10.72 32.23 19.44
CA LYS A 131 10.35 32.71 18.09
C LYS A 131 9.57 31.64 17.28
N LEU A 132 9.84 30.37 17.51
CA LEU A 132 9.14 29.27 16.84
C LEU A 132 8.48 28.36 17.86
N ILE A 133 7.18 28.19 17.72
CA ILE A 133 6.37 27.22 18.46
C ILE A 133 5.89 26.16 17.50
N LEU A 134 6.33 24.93 17.71
CA LEU A 134 5.89 23.76 16.97
C LEU A 134 4.63 23.14 17.60
N SER A 135 4.11 22.08 17.03
CA SER A 135 3.00 21.33 17.59
C SER A 135 3.52 20.20 18.49
N GLU A 136 2.84 19.97 19.59
CA GLU A 136 2.93 18.78 20.46
C GLU A 136 4.35 18.34 20.84
N THR A 137 4.70 17.08 20.50
CA THR A 137 6.00 16.45 20.85
C THR A 137 7.19 17.19 20.21
N ASP A 138 7.00 17.76 19.01
CA ASP A 138 8.02 18.57 18.35
C ASP A 138 8.28 19.86 19.13
N LYS A 139 7.22 20.47 19.71
CA LYS A 139 7.33 21.65 20.56
C LYS A 139 8.19 21.36 21.78
N ASP A 140 7.81 20.33 22.54
CA ASP A 140 8.49 20.03 23.80
C ASP A 140 9.99 19.68 23.57
N THR A 141 10.28 18.99 22.47
CA THR A 141 11.65 18.65 22.05
C THR A 141 12.45 19.89 21.69
N LEU A 142 11.88 20.77 20.84
CA LEU A 142 12.57 22.01 20.44
C LEU A 142 12.79 22.93 21.65
N LEU A 143 11.79 23.08 22.51
CA LEU A 143 11.91 23.90 23.72
C LEU A 143 12.96 23.36 24.69
N ALA A 144 13.10 22.03 24.83
CA ALA A 144 14.16 21.44 25.64
C ALA A 144 15.55 21.77 25.07
N ILE A 145 15.73 21.70 23.74
CA ILE A 145 16.97 22.11 23.06
C ILE A 145 17.26 23.60 23.32
N LEU A 146 16.30 24.48 23.06
CA LEU A 146 16.50 25.93 23.21
C LEU A 146 16.74 26.40 24.67
N LYS A 147 16.23 25.63 25.65
CA LYS A 147 16.43 25.85 27.08
C LYS A 147 17.69 25.17 27.64
N ASN A 148 18.32 24.32 26.83
CA ASN A 148 19.43 23.46 27.26
C ASN A 148 19.02 22.60 28.49
N THR A 149 17.85 21.96 28.41
CA THR A 149 17.30 21.08 29.45
C THR A 149 17.22 19.65 28.93
N PRO A 150 17.20 18.63 29.84
CA PRO A 150 16.99 17.25 29.41
C PRO A 150 15.73 17.08 28.56
N GLN A 151 15.79 16.21 27.58
CA GLN A 151 14.64 15.89 26.74
C GLN A 151 13.50 15.25 27.58
N PRO A 152 12.23 15.51 27.22
CA PRO A 152 11.11 14.86 27.88
C PRO A 152 11.10 13.35 27.62
N GLU A 153 10.36 12.58 28.43
CA GLU A 153 10.23 11.12 28.26
C GLU A 153 9.75 10.74 26.85
N ARG A 154 8.89 11.57 26.26
CA ARG A 154 8.45 11.45 24.87
C ARG A 154 8.94 12.65 24.10
N PHE A 155 9.93 12.42 23.24
CA PHE A 155 10.53 13.45 22.39
C PHE A 155 10.48 13.08 20.91
N SER A 156 10.65 14.06 20.05
CA SER A 156 10.76 13.89 18.59
C SER A 156 12.16 13.43 18.23
N SER A 157 12.33 12.15 17.90
CA SER A 157 13.62 11.60 17.49
C SER A 157 14.19 12.37 16.30
N ARG A 158 13.33 12.75 15.36
CA ARG A 158 13.74 13.45 14.14
C ARG A 158 14.32 14.86 14.41
N ILE A 159 13.74 15.61 15.34
CA ILE A 159 14.28 16.91 15.76
C ILE A 159 15.62 16.74 16.45
N GLN A 160 15.72 15.75 17.34
CA GLN A 160 16.95 15.48 18.09
C GLN A 160 18.08 15.02 17.14
N GLU A 161 17.82 14.04 16.27
CA GLU A 161 18.79 13.52 15.31
C GLU A 161 19.34 14.64 14.40
N ASN A 162 18.48 15.50 13.87
CA ASN A 162 18.89 16.57 12.99
C ASN A 162 19.63 17.70 13.74
N TYR A 163 19.29 17.95 14.98
CA TYR A 163 20.04 18.88 15.83
C TYR A 163 21.45 18.36 16.08
N GLU A 164 21.62 17.12 16.48
CA GLU A 164 22.90 16.45 16.69
C GLU A 164 23.74 16.41 15.40
N GLN A 165 23.09 16.20 14.26
CA GLN A 165 23.75 16.28 12.96
C GLN A 165 24.35 17.66 12.70
N PHE A 166 23.61 18.73 12.97
CA PHE A 166 24.13 20.08 12.80
C PHE A 166 25.26 20.39 13.79
N GLN A 167 25.18 19.94 15.04
CA GLN A 167 26.29 20.07 15.99
C GLN A 167 27.55 19.39 15.45
N LYS A 168 27.44 18.17 14.93
CA LYS A 168 28.54 17.43 14.32
C LYS A 168 29.12 18.16 13.11
N LEU A 169 28.27 18.61 12.16
CA LEU A 169 28.70 19.32 10.97
C LEU A 169 29.42 20.63 11.30
N ILE A 170 28.98 21.40 12.30
CA ILE A 170 29.64 22.61 12.78
C ILE A 170 30.97 22.26 13.39
N GLN A 171 31.05 21.23 14.24
CA GLN A 171 32.32 20.80 14.87
C GLN A 171 33.35 20.35 13.84
N GLU A 172 32.92 19.61 12.80
CA GLU A 172 33.81 19.17 11.71
C GLU A 172 34.32 20.34 10.83
N ASN A 173 33.62 21.47 10.81
CA ASN A 173 33.92 22.63 10.00
C ASN A 173 34.21 23.90 10.86
N GLN A 174 34.75 23.71 12.07
CA GLN A 174 35.03 24.81 12.99
C GLN A 174 36.03 25.87 12.44
N ASP A 175 36.84 25.50 11.48
CA ASP A 175 37.76 26.39 10.75
C ASP A 175 37.03 27.27 9.70
N LYS A 176 35.75 27.00 9.39
CA LYS A 176 34.96 27.67 8.37
C LYS A 176 33.73 28.41 8.91
N LEU A 177 33.71 28.75 10.18
CA LEU A 177 32.58 29.43 10.84
C LEU A 177 32.14 30.70 10.12
N GLU A 178 33.08 31.51 9.63
CA GLU A 178 32.74 32.72 8.87
C GLU A 178 32.02 32.39 7.55
N GLN A 179 32.38 31.28 6.89
CA GLN A 179 31.72 30.83 5.67
C GLN A 179 30.29 30.36 5.97
N ILE A 180 30.06 29.62 7.06
CA ILE A 180 28.75 29.21 7.53
C ILE A 180 27.88 30.44 7.78
N CYS A 181 28.37 31.40 8.54
CA CYS A 181 27.66 32.66 8.85
C CYS A 181 27.32 33.46 7.57
N ARG A 182 28.26 33.55 6.64
CA ARG A 182 28.08 34.23 5.37
C ARG A 182 27.06 33.52 4.48
N GLY A 183 27.04 32.20 4.49
CA GLY A 183 26.05 31.41 3.76
C GLY A 183 24.63 31.57 4.33
N LEU A 184 24.51 31.55 5.65
CA LEU A 184 23.25 31.81 6.34
C LEU A 184 22.68 33.20 6.03
N ASP A 185 23.56 34.24 6.01
CA ASP A 185 23.15 35.62 5.71
C ASP A 185 22.65 35.81 4.27
N LYS A 186 23.03 34.92 3.35
CA LYS A 186 22.61 34.96 1.96
C LYS A 186 21.35 34.16 1.66
N LEU A 187 20.74 33.51 2.64
CA LEU A 187 19.49 32.74 2.43
C LEU A 187 18.34 33.71 2.19
N VAL A 188 17.56 33.44 1.13
CA VAL A 188 16.36 34.20 0.78
C VAL A 188 15.15 33.30 0.66
N ILE A 189 13.97 33.84 0.97
CA ILE A 189 12.66 33.21 0.90
C ILE A 189 11.72 34.08 0.08
N VAL A 190 10.59 33.48 -0.37
CA VAL A 190 9.40 34.24 -0.73
C VAL A 190 8.47 34.24 0.47
N GLU A 191 8.34 35.41 1.10
CA GLU A 191 7.38 35.69 2.17
C GLU A 191 5.99 35.88 1.57
N VAL A 192 5.01 35.08 1.98
CA VAL A 192 3.61 35.14 1.50
C VAL A 192 2.67 35.38 2.69
N ALA A 193 2.15 36.59 2.79
CA ALA A 193 1.15 36.97 3.79
C ALA A 193 -0.27 36.79 3.23
N LEU A 194 -1.09 36.01 3.93
CA LEU A 194 -2.50 35.78 3.61
C LEU A 194 -3.41 36.67 4.45
N ASP A 195 -4.45 37.22 3.82
CA ASP A 195 -5.53 37.98 4.48
C ASP A 195 -6.66 37.02 4.86
N ARG A 196 -6.98 36.90 6.15
CA ARG A 196 -8.04 36.02 6.66
C ARG A 196 -9.43 36.35 6.09
N THR A 197 -9.66 37.58 5.71
CA THR A 197 -10.99 38.05 5.27
C THR A 197 -11.24 37.84 3.78
N GLN A 198 -10.18 37.71 2.99
CA GLN A 198 -10.23 37.63 1.53
C GLN A 198 -9.66 36.33 0.96
N ASP A 199 -8.68 35.77 1.62
CA ASP A 199 -7.98 34.58 1.17
C ASP A 199 -8.54 33.34 1.87
N ASN A 200 -8.73 32.25 1.12
CA ASN A 200 -9.01 30.93 1.70
C ASN A 200 -7.69 30.17 1.91
N PRO A 201 -7.21 30.03 3.17
CA PRO A 201 -5.92 29.40 3.45
C PRO A 201 -5.84 27.96 2.94
N GLN A 202 -6.96 27.22 2.95
CA GLN A 202 -7.01 25.83 2.49
C GLN A 202 -6.80 25.72 0.98
N LEU A 203 -7.48 26.54 0.17
CA LEU A 203 -7.31 26.52 -1.28
C LEU A 203 -5.91 26.96 -1.69
N ILE A 204 -5.32 27.92 -0.97
CA ILE A 204 -3.95 28.37 -1.21
C ILE A 204 -2.96 27.28 -0.84
N PHE A 205 -3.14 26.63 0.31
CA PHE A 205 -2.33 25.48 0.73
C PHE A 205 -2.38 24.34 -0.30
N GLU A 206 -3.59 23.97 -0.78
CA GLU A 206 -3.77 22.97 -1.83
C GLU A 206 -3.03 23.33 -3.14
N SER A 207 -3.12 24.60 -3.55
CA SER A 207 -2.51 25.08 -4.80
C SER A 207 -0.98 25.15 -4.73
N MET A 208 -0.42 25.54 -3.59
CA MET A 208 1.02 25.65 -3.40
C MET A 208 1.71 24.28 -3.26
N ASN A 209 1.03 23.32 -2.65
CA ASN A 209 1.56 21.95 -2.52
C ASN A 209 1.63 21.18 -3.85
N SER A 210 0.90 21.62 -4.87
CA SER A 210 1.02 21.06 -6.22
C SER A 210 2.36 21.34 -6.89
N THR A 211 3.18 22.25 -6.34
CA THR A 211 4.48 22.69 -6.91
C THR A 211 5.70 22.37 -6.06
N GLY A 212 5.52 21.72 -4.87
CA GLY A 212 6.59 21.41 -3.90
C GLY A 212 6.79 19.90 -3.67
N LEU A 213 7.41 19.54 -2.52
CA LEU A 213 7.40 18.16 -2.02
C LEU A 213 5.95 17.76 -1.74
N GLU A 214 5.46 16.75 -2.46
CA GLU A 214 4.08 16.27 -2.35
C GLU A 214 3.77 15.92 -0.89
N LEU A 215 2.70 16.52 -0.36
CA LEU A 215 2.14 16.10 0.93
C LEU A 215 1.49 14.73 0.76
N SER A 216 1.51 13.94 1.83
CA SER A 216 0.74 12.71 1.87
C SER A 216 -0.76 13.00 1.76
N GLN A 217 -1.54 12.04 1.29
CA GLN A 217 -3.00 12.17 1.26
C GLN A 217 -3.55 12.36 2.69
N ALA A 218 -2.91 11.72 3.66
CA ALA A 218 -3.22 11.89 5.08
C ALA A 218 -3.07 13.33 5.57
N ASP A 219 -1.99 14.02 5.20
CA ASP A 219 -1.76 15.41 5.58
C ASP A 219 -2.80 16.34 4.97
N LEU A 220 -3.17 16.11 3.71
CA LEU A 220 -4.22 16.87 3.03
C LEU A 220 -5.58 16.67 3.71
N ILE A 221 -5.92 15.43 4.07
CA ILE A 221 -7.15 15.09 4.78
C ILE A 221 -7.18 15.73 6.17
N ARG A 222 -6.08 15.66 6.93
CA ARG A 222 -6.00 16.30 8.24
C ARG A 222 -6.20 17.80 8.15
N ASN A 223 -5.57 18.44 7.18
CA ASN A 223 -5.71 19.86 6.96
C ASN A 223 -7.15 20.21 6.57
N TYR A 224 -7.78 19.44 5.69
CA TYR A 224 -9.19 19.64 5.31
C TYR A 224 -10.13 19.57 6.52
N ILE A 225 -9.92 18.61 7.40
CA ILE A 225 -10.76 18.40 8.58
C ILE A 225 -10.57 19.52 9.61
N LEU A 226 -9.33 19.92 9.88
CA LEU A 226 -9.02 20.78 11.01
C LEU A 226 -8.85 22.27 10.66
N MET A 227 -8.47 22.59 9.41
CA MET A 227 -8.24 23.97 9.01
C MET A 227 -9.57 24.72 8.90
N GLY A 228 -9.60 25.93 9.43
CA GLY A 228 -10.77 26.81 9.38
C GLY A 228 -11.83 26.59 10.47
N LEU A 229 -11.63 25.61 11.35
CA LEU A 229 -12.48 25.40 12.52
C LEU A 229 -12.18 26.44 13.61
N GLU A 230 -13.17 26.70 14.47
CA GLU A 230 -12.97 27.46 15.71
C GLU A 230 -11.90 26.79 16.58
N PRO A 231 -11.03 27.55 17.26
CA PRO A 231 -9.87 27.02 17.97
C PRO A 231 -10.18 25.92 18.99
N ASP A 232 -11.29 26.05 19.74
CA ASP A 232 -11.68 25.08 20.75
C ASP A 232 -12.10 23.74 20.13
N LEU A 233 -12.91 23.80 19.05
CA LEU A 233 -13.34 22.62 18.31
C LEU A 233 -12.15 21.94 17.61
N GLN A 234 -11.26 22.74 17.02
CA GLN A 234 -10.03 22.24 16.37
C GLN A 234 -9.17 21.48 17.39
N ALA A 235 -8.95 22.06 18.59
CA ALA A 235 -8.18 21.43 19.65
C ALA A 235 -8.86 20.16 20.17
N GLU A 236 -10.19 20.16 20.33
CA GLU A 236 -10.96 18.97 20.73
C GLU A 236 -10.80 17.84 19.71
N LEU A 237 -11.08 18.09 18.41
CA LEU A 237 -11.01 17.06 17.38
C LEU A 237 -9.61 16.50 17.20
N TYR A 238 -8.60 17.34 17.30
CA TYR A 238 -7.22 16.88 17.28
C TYR A 238 -6.89 16.00 18.48
N ARG A 239 -7.12 16.48 19.70
CA ARG A 239 -6.77 15.77 20.96
C ARG A 239 -7.54 14.46 21.10
N ASP A 240 -8.85 14.47 20.83
CA ASP A 240 -9.74 13.36 21.18
C ASP A 240 -9.83 12.29 20.09
N TYR A 241 -9.48 12.62 18.85
CA TYR A 241 -9.53 11.69 17.71
C TYR A 241 -8.22 11.62 16.93
N TRP A 242 -7.77 12.71 16.32
CA TRP A 242 -6.66 12.64 15.37
C TRP A 242 -5.35 12.18 16.01
N ARG A 243 -4.97 12.82 17.11
CA ARG A 243 -3.79 12.44 17.89
C ARG A 243 -3.85 10.99 18.36
N LYS A 244 -5.04 10.52 18.74
CA LYS A 244 -5.22 9.10 19.13
C LYS A 244 -5.01 8.16 17.94
N MET A 245 -5.40 8.56 16.71
CA MET A 245 -5.08 7.78 15.52
C MET A 245 -3.57 7.73 15.27
N GLU A 246 -2.88 8.86 15.33
CA GLU A 246 -1.42 8.91 15.22
C GLU A 246 -0.73 7.99 16.25
N GLN A 247 -1.22 8.00 17.49
CA GLN A 247 -0.72 7.11 18.55
C GLN A 247 -1.05 5.63 18.31
N LEU A 248 -2.25 5.34 17.77
CA LEU A 248 -2.66 3.98 17.43
C LEU A 248 -1.77 3.39 16.33
N PHE A 249 -1.44 4.16 15.31
CA PHE A 249 -0.51 3.71 14.27
C PHE A 249 0.93 3.64 14.82
N GLY A 250 1.34 4.65 15.58
CA GLY A 250 2.73 4.95 15.89
C GLY A 250 3.41 5.73 14.75
N GLN A 251 4.46 6.46 15.05
CA GLN A 251 5.05 7.45 14.13
C GLN A 251 5.46 6.87 12.78
N GLU A 252 6.14 5.73 12.77
CA GLU A 252 6.61 5.08 11.54
C GLU A 252 5.45 4.52 10.72
N ALA A 253 4.56 3.73 11.33
CA ALA A 253 3.44 3.12 10.62
C ALA A 253 2.40 4.16 10.16
N TYR A 254 2.25 5.28 10.87
CA TYR A 254 1.38 6.38 10.43
C TYR A 254 1.87 6.96 9.11
N SER A 255 3.15 7.27 9.00
CA SER A 255 3.72 7.82 7.76
C SER A 255 3.69 6.84 6.58
N GLN A 256 3.72 5.54 6.86
CA GLN A 256 3.79 4.50 5.83
C GLN A 256 2.42 3.99 5.37
N TYR A 257 1.44 3.86 6.28
CA TYR A 257 0.20 3.12 6.02
C TYR A 257 -1.07 3.94 6.14
N PHE A 258 -1.02 5.20 6.57
CA PHE A 258 -2.26 5.97 6.80
C PHE A 258 -2.95 6.34 5.48
N ASP A 259 -2.19 6.63 4.42
CA ASP A 259 -2.74 6.88 3.08
C ASP A 259 -3.47 5.64 2.55
N ASP A 260 -2.86 4.45 2.71
CA ASP A 260 -3.47 3.17 2.35
C ASP A 260 -4.73 2.90 3.19
N PHE A 261 -4.67 3.16 4.49
CA PHE A 261 -5.85 3.08 5.36
C PHE A 261 -7.00 3.95 4.85
N MET A 262 -6.74 5.21 4.52
CA MET A 262 -7.78 6.10 4.00
C MET A 262 -8.35 5.63 2.67
N ARG A 263 -7.53 5.08 1.79
CA ARG A 263 -7.97 4.43 0.55
C ARG A 263 -8.90 3.25 0.84
N HIS A 264 -8.53 2.37 1.75
CA HIS A 264 -9.35 1.21 2.15
C HIS A 264 -10.64 1.62 2.85
N TYR A 265 -10.58 2.64 3.71
CA TYR A 265 -11.75 3.22 4.37
C TYR A 265 -12.77 3.75 3.35
N LEU A 266 -12.33 4.55 2.41
CA LEU A 266 -13.20 5.06 1.35
C LEU A 266 -13.76 3.93 0.49
N THR A 267 -12.95 2.93 0.15
CA THR A 267 -13.40 1.76 -0.59
C THR A 267 -14.49 1.00 0.18
N ALA A 268 -14.29 0.76 1.49
CA ALA A 268 -15.29 0.10 2.34
C ALA A 268 -16.61 0.88 2.39
N LYS A 269 -16.54 2.21 2.49
CA LYS A 269 -17.73 3.08 2.59
C LYS A 269 -18.44 3.28 1.25
N THR A 270 -17.70 3.40 0.16
CA THR A 270 -18.25 3.77 -1.15
C THR A 270 -18.34 2.59 -2.12
N GLY A 271 -17.55 1.53 -1.92
CA GLY A 271 -17.35 0.39 -2.83
C GLY A 271 -16.58 0.75 -4.11
N ASN A 272 -16.14 1.99 -4.23
CA ASN A 272 -15.28 2.44 -5.30
C ASN A 272 -13.85 2.48 -4.79
N ILE A 273 -12.89 2.05 -5.62
CA ILE A 273 -11.47 2.05 -5.26
C ILE A 273 -10.87 3.37 -5.74
N PRO A 274 -10.51 4.31 -4.85
CA PRO A 274 -9.87 5.55 -5.25
C PRO A 274 -8.48 5.28 -5.85
N ASN A 275 -8.10 6.04 -6.89
CA ASN A 275 -6.69 6.09 -7.27
C ASN A 275 -5.86 6.64 -6.11
N ILE A 276 -4.66 6.09 -5.88
CA ILE A 276 -3.81 6.46 -4.74
C ILE A 276 -3.51 7.98 -4.68
N ARG A 277 -3.41 8.63 -5.83
CA ARG A 277 -3.18 10.08 -5.94
C ARG A 277 -4.45 10.92 -5.79
N GLN A 278 -5.62 10.29 -5.77
CA GLN A 278 -6.92 10.96 -5.74
C GLN A 278 -7.70 10.68 -4.45
N VAL A 279 -7.08 10.01 -3.48
CA VAL A 279 -7.71 9.68 -2.19
C VAL A 279 -8.27 10.92 -1.52
N TYR A 280 -7.54 12.03 -1.52
CA TYR A 280 -7.99 13.30 -0.95
C TYR A 280 -9.20 13.90 -1.67
N SER A 281 -9.21 13.92 -3.00
CA SER A 281 -10.34 14.46 -3.77
C SER A 281 -11.62 13.63 -3.58
N GLU A 282 -11.49 12.31 -3.57
CA GLU A 282 -12.60 11.39 -3.27
C GLU A 282 -13.07 11.52 -1.83
N PHE A 283 -12.15 11.73 -0.89
CA PHE A 283 -12.48 12.00 0.51
C PHE A 283 -13.32 13.28 0.68
N LYS A 284 -12.96 14.37 0.00
CA LYS A 284 -13.75 15.62 0.05
C LYS A 284 -15.18 15.40 -0.45
N LEU A 285 -15.32 14.67 -1.55
CA LEU A 285 -16.65 14.35 -2.11
C LEU A 285 -17.45 13.49 -1.14
N PHE A 286 -16.83 12.46 -0.57
CA PHE A 286 -17.45 11.58 0.42
C PHE A 286 -17.88 12.34 1.68
N ALA A 287 -17.01 13.16 2.25
CA ALA A 287 -17.30 13.97 3.43
C ALA A 287 -18.48 14.92 3.21
N HIS A 288 -18.48 15.61 2.07
CA HIS A 288 -19.58 16.53 1.71
C HIS A 288 -20.91 15.78 1.52
N THR A 289 -20.88 14.61 0.88
CA THR A 289 -22.10 13.86 0.53
C THR A 289 -22.71 13.15 1.75
N HIS A 290 -21.91 12.59 2.65
CA HIS A 290 -22.39 11.71 3.70
C HIS A 290 -22.46 12.35 5.09
N PHE A 291 -21.67 13.39 5.34
CA PHE A 291 -21.59 13.99 6.68
C PHE A 291 -22.11 15.44 6.72
N SER A 292 -22.50 16.04 5.60
CA SER A 292 -23.22 17.33 5.52
C SER A 292 -22.74 18.40 6.52
N ASN A 293 -21.41 18.57 6.66
CA ASN A 293 -20.72 19.47 7.61
C ASN A 293 -20.65 18.99 9.07
N ASN A 294 -21.05 17.76 9.40
CA ASN A 294 -20.82 17.20 10.73
C ASN A 294 -19.40 16.63 10.84
N VAL A 295 -18.41 17.52 10.94
CA VAL A 295 -16.97 17.17 10.99
C VAL A 295 -16.64 16.27 12.17
N LYS A 296 -17.33 16.44 13.31
CA LYS A 296 -17.10 15.63 14.51
C LYS A 296 -17.48 14.16 14.29
N GLU A 297 -18.62 13.92 13.66
CA GLU A 297 -19.08 12.56 13.32
C GLU A 297 -18.15 11.91 12.30
N LEU A 298 -17.74 12.64 11.26
CA LEU A 298 -16.77 12.18 10.27
C LEU A 298 -15.46 11.72 10.93
N VAL A 299 -14.87 12.54 11.79
CA VAL A 299 -13.60 12.21 12.45
C VAL A 299 -13.74 11.06 13.43
N ALA A 300 -14.86 10.95 14.13
CA ALA A 300 -15.17 9.82 15.02
C ALA A 300 -15.30 8.51 14.25
N ASP A 301 -15.93 8.54 13.08
CA ASP A 301 -16.05 7.38 12.18
C ASP A 301 -14.67 6.95 11.66
N ILE A 302 -13.85 7.89 11.16
CA ILE A 302 -12.48 7.59 10.72
C ILE A 302 -11.67 6.98 11.86
N TYR A 303 -11.72 7.55 13.07
CA TYR A 303 -11.01 7.03 14.25
C TYR A 303 -11.41 5.59 14.60
N THR A 304 -12.71 5.29 14.51
CA THR A 304 -13.24 3.95 14.75
C THR A 304 -12.63 2.95 13.74
N TYR A 305 -12.67 3.26 12.46
CA TYR A 305 -12.13 2.40 11.40
C TYR A 305 -10.59 2.33 11.41
N ALA A 306 -9.91 3.40 11.84
CA ALA A 306 -8.46 3.39 12.08
C ALA A 306 -8.08 2.35 13.15
N GLY A 307 -8.88 2.25 14.24
CA GLY A 307 -8.72 1.20 15.25
C GLY A 307 -8.85 -0.20 14.69
N TYR A 308 -9.83 -0.42 13.80
CA TYR A 308 -10.03 -1.72 13.12
C TYR A 308 -8.84 -2.05 12.21
N TYR A 309 -8.43 -1.11 11.38
CA TYR A 309 -7.27 -1.28 10.52
C TYR A 309 -6.01 -1.64 11.33
N CYS A 310 -5.74 -0.92 12.41
CA CYS A 310 -4.60 -1.20 13.27
C CYS A 310 -4.66 -2.60 13.90
N ALA A 311 -5.86 -3.09 14.24
CA ALA A 311 -6.03 -4.42 14.82
C ALA A 311 -5.53 -5.51 13.85
N PHE A 312 -6.01 -5.52 12.62
CA PHE A 312 -5.68 -6.60 11.68
C PHE A 312 -4.44 -6.30 10.81
N ALA A 313 -4.22 -5.07 10.33
CA ALA A 313 -3.11 -4.75 9.45
C ALA A 313 -1.79 -4.55 10.21
N LEU A 314 -1.83 -3.95 11.41
CA LEU A 314 -0.64 -3.60 12.22
C LEU A 314 -0.43 -4.52 13.43
N ASN A 315 -1.05 -5.70 13.45
CA ASN A 315 -0.89 -6.71 14.52
C ASN A 315 -1.27 -6.24 15.92
N LYS A 316 -2.23 -5.32 16.03
CA LYS A 316 -2.66 -4.76 17.34
C LYS A 316 -3.93 -5.41 17.89
N GLU A 317 -4.40 -6.50 17.29
CA GLU A 317 -5.49 -7.31 17.82
C GLU A 317 -5.12 -7.91 19.17
N THR A 318 -6.06 -7.83 20.12
CA THR A 318 -5.88 -8.33 21.50
C THR A 318 -6.46 -9.73 21.70
N ASN A 319 -7.49 -10.11 20.91
CA ASN A 319 -8.05 -11.46 20.96
C ASN A 319 -7.07 -12.44 20.31
N PRO A 320 -6.56 -13.47 21.04
CA PRO A 320 -5.54 -14.37 20.54
C PRO A 320 -5.96 -15.15 19.29
N ALA A 321 -7.22 -15.58 19.18
CA ALA A 321 -7.74 -16.34 18.05
C ALA A 321 -7.78 -15.47 16.79
N LEU A 322 -8.31 -14.25 16.87
CA LEU A 322 -8.32 -13.29 15.76
C LEU A 322 -6.92 -12.84 15.38
N LYS A 323 -6.05 -12.60 16.37
CA LYS A 323 -4.66 -12.21 16.12
C LYS A 323 -3.93 -13.24 15.28
N GLU A 324 -4.16 -14.53 15.54
CA GLU A 324 -3.57 -15.62 14.76
C GLU A 324 -4.10 -15.61 13.32
N THR A 325 -5.43 -15.52 13.13
CA THR A 325 -6.01 -15.51 11.78
C THR A 325 -5.53 -14.30 10.96
N PHE A 326 -5.46 -13.13 11.57
CA PHE A 326 -4.93 -11.93 10.91
C PHE A 326 -3.43 -12.01 10.61
N THR A 327 -2.65 -12.70 11.46
CA THR A 327 -1.22 -12.93 11.17
C THR A 327 -1.06 -13.79 9.91
N ASP A 328 -1.85 -14.84 9.78
CA ASP A 328 -1.85 -15.70 8.59
C ASP A 328 -2.19 -14.89 7.32
N LEU A 329 -3.17 -14.01 7.41
CA LEU A 329 -3.61 -13.18 6.27
C LEU A 329 -2.54 -12.13 5.88
N ARG A 330 -1.87 -11.51 6.85
CA ARG A 330 -0.75 -10.58 6.57
C ARG A 330 0.42 -11.28 5.87
N GLU A 331 0.75 -12.51 6.26
CA GLU A 331 1.81 -13.29 5.60
C GLU A 331 1.46 -13.61 4.14
N LEU A 332 0.18 -13.74 3.82
CA LEU A 332 -0.30 -13.87 2.44
C LEU A 332 -0.20 -12.58 1.64
N LYS A 333 0.00 -11.42 2.30
CA LYS A 333 0.04 -10.08 1.68
C LYS A 333 -1.25 -9.78 0.88
N VAL A 334 -2.39 -9.87 1.55
CA VAL A 334 -3.74 -9.71 0.96
C VAL A 334 -4.39 -8.43 1.47
N ASP A 335 -3.71 -7.31 1.32
CA ASP A 335 -4.20 -5.97 1.65
C ASP A 335 -5.46 -5.57 0.86
N VAL A 336 -5.60 -6.10 -0.34
CA VAL A 336 -6.81 -5.94 -1.18
C VAL A 336 -8.12 -6.40 -0.49
N ALA A 337 -8.04 -7.27 0.52
CA ALA A 337 -9.18 -7.69 1.32
C ALA A 337 -9.54 -6.72 2.46
N TYR A 338 -8.70 -5.73 2.74
CA TYR A 338 -8.90 -4.83 3.88
C TYR A 338 -10.20 -4.01 3.81
N PRO A 339 -10.67 -3.51 2.66
CA PRO A 339 -11.99 -2.86 2.61
C PRO A 339 -13.13 -3.76 3.09
N PHE A 340 -13.13 -5.03 2.67
CA PHE A 340 -14.08 -6.03 3.13
C PHE A 340 -13.92 -6.33 4.64
N LEU A 341 -12.68 -6.49 5.10
CA LEU A 341 -12.40 -6.76 6.51
C LEU A 341 -12.78 -5.60 7.43
N LEU A 342 -12.68 -4.34 6.96
CA LEU A 342 -13.16 -3.17 7.71
C LEU A 342 -14.67 -3.26 7.97
N ASP A 343 -15.47 -3.67 6.99
CA ASP A 343 -16.91 -3.85 7.16
C ASP A 343 -17.23 -5.05 8.08
N ALA A 344 -16.59 -6.19 7.85
CA ALA A 344 -16.77 -7.38 8.68
C ALA A 344 -16.37 -7.13 10.15
N TYR A 345 -15.24 -6.46 10.37
CA TYR A 345 -14.76 -6.14 11.70
C TYR A 345 -15.64 -5.09 12.40
N HIS A 346 -16.20 -4.14 11.63
CA HIS A 346 -17.21 -3.22 12.15
C HIS A 346 -18.44 -3.99 12.64
N THR A 347 -18.97 -4.92 11.84
CA THR A 347 -20.10 -5.78 12.22
C THR A 347 -19.77 -6.61 13.48
N TYR A 348 -18.56 -7.14 13.58
CA TYR A 348 -18.07 -7.84 14.78
C TYR A 348 -18.05 -6.94 16.03
N LYS A 349 -17.58 -5.71 15.90
CA LYS A 349 -17.54 -4.75 17.02
C LYS A 349 -18.91 -4.21 17.42
N GLN A 350 -19.89 -4.29 16.54
CA GLN A 350 -21.30 -3.98 16.84
C GLN A 350 -22.07 -5.21 17.37
N GLU A 351 -21.37 -6.27 17.78
CA GLU A 351 -21.95 -7.52 18.31
C GLU A 351 -22.85 -8.28 17.30
N GLY A 352 -22.75 -7.92 16.00
CA GLY A 352 -23.43 -8.63 14.92
C GLY A 352 -22.76 -9.94 14.50
N LEU A 353 -21.52 -10.18 14.96
CA LEU A 353 -20.74 -11.40 14.72
C LEU A 353 -20.05 -11.83 16.03
N SER A 354 -20.02 -13.14 16.27
CA SER A 354 -19.17 -13.73 17.31
C SER A 354 -17.70 -13.78 16.89
N THR A 355 -16.80 -13.99 17.84
CA THR A 355 -15.38 -14.20 17.56
C THR A 355 -15.14 -15.38 16.61
N ASP A 356 -15.87 -16.46 16.80
CA ASP A 356 -15.74 -17.67 15.97
C ASP A 356 -16.18 -17.40 14.51
N GLU A 357 -17.29 -16.68 14.32
CA GLU A 357 -17.74 -16.26 12.99
C GLU A 357 -16.74 -15.33 12.32
N MET A 358 -16.20 -14.37 13.07
CA MET A 358 -15.15 -13.48 12.50
C MET A 358 -13.89 -14.26 12.12
N CYS A 359 -13.48 -15.25 12.93
CA CYS A 359 -12.39 -16.15 12.57
C CYS A 359 -12.73 -16.97 11.29
N GLN A 360 -13.94 -17.48 11.16
CA GLN A 360 -14.40 -18.20 9.96
C GLN A 360 -14.35 -17.31 8.72
N ILE A 361 -14.80 -16.05 8.82
CA ILE A 361 -14.73 -15.07 7.72
C ILE A 361 -13.29 -14.87 7.26
N VAL A 362 -12.36 -14.65 8.20
CA VAL A 362 -10.95 -14.45 7.86
C VAL A 362 -10.35 -15.71 7.23
N ARG A 363 -10.69 -16.91 7.74
CA ARG A 363 -10.26 -18.21 7.17
C ARG A 363 -10.81 -18.46 5.78
N LEU A 364 -12.04 -18.03 5.49
CA LEU A 364 -12.61 -18.11 4.14
C LEU A 364 -11.85 -17.23 3.15
N VAL A 365 -11.54 -15.99 3.54
CA VAL A 365 -10.72 -15.08 2.73
C VAL A 365 -9.34 -15.68 2.49
N GLU A 366 -8.69 -16.17 3.55
CA GLU A 366 -7.39 -16.84 3.49
C GLU A 366 -7.41 -18.02 2.49
N SER A 367 -8.39 -18.90 2.63
CA SER A 367 -8.54 -20.07 1.76
C SER A 367 -8.77 -19.67 0.30
N TYR A 368 -9.70 -18.75 0.06
CA TYR A 368 -10.01 -18.26 -1.29
C TYR A 368 -8.75 -17.72 -1.98
N VAL A 369 -8.03 -16.83 -1.32
CA VAL A 369 -6.84 -16.20 -1.90
C VAL A 369 -5.68 -17.19 -2.07
N PHE A 370 -5.46 -18.05 -1.08
CA PHE A 370 -4.36 -19.01 -1.15
C PHE A 370 -4.58 -20.07 -2.25
N ARG A 371 -5.80 -20.62 -2.35
CA ARG A 371 -6.13 -21.58 -3.42
C ARG A 371 -5.96 -20.97 -4.81
N ARG A 372 -6.40 -19.73 -5.01
CA ARG A 372 -6.19 -19.00 -6.26
C ARG A 372 -4.71 -18.83 -6.58
N ALA A 373 -3.89 -18.49 -5.57
CA ALA A 373 -2.45 -18.36 -5.75
C ALA A 373 -1.77 -19.70 -6.10
N VAL A 374 -2.25 -20.81 -5.54
CA VAL A 374 -1.77 -22.16 -5.89
C VAL A 374 -2.19 -22.54 -7.31
N CYS A 375 -3.41 -22.25 -7.73
CA CYS A 375 -3.93 -22.54 -9.06
C CYS A 375 -3.56 -21.49 -10.12
N ASN A 376 -2.57 -20.63 -9.85
CA ASN A 376 -2.09 -19.58 -10.78
C ASN A 376 -3.19 -18.65 -11.33
N ILE A 377 -4.29 -18.46 -10.59
CA ILE A 377 -5.36 -17.55 -11.02
C ILE A 377 -4.90 -16.11 -10.77
N PRO A 378 -5.00 -15.21 -11.77
CA PRO A 378 -4.57 -13.82 -11.67
C PRO A 378 -5.17 -13.08 -10.47
N THR A 379 -4.39 -12.20 -9.84
CA THR A 379 -4.81 -11.46 -8.64
C THR A 379 -5.55 -10.16 -8.93
N ASN A 380 -5.53 -9.68 -10.17
CA ASN A 380 -6.06 -8.37 -10.58
C ASN A 380 -7.54 -8.16 -10.24
N SER A 381 -8.33 -9.25 -10.24
CA SER A 381 -9.75 -9.19 -9.88
C SER A 381 -10.04 -9.13 -8.39
N LEU A 382 -9.06 -9.39 -7.53
CA LEU A 382 -9.27 -9.44 -6.09
C LEU A 382 -9.68 -8.08 -5.53
N ASN A 383 -9.09 -6.98 -6.02
CA ASN A 383 -9.43 -5.62 -5.63
C ASN A 383 -10.94 -5.36 -5.78
N LYS A 384 -11.48 -5.59 -6.99
CA LYS A 384 -12.91 -5.38 -7.28
C LYS A 384 -13.81 -6.36 -6.56
N THR A 385 -13.38 -7.61 -6.40
CA THR A 385 -14.11 -8.61 -5.66
C THR A 385 -14.33 -8.16 -4.21
N PHE A 386 -13.25 -7.79 -3.50
CA PHE A 386 -13.35 -7.36 -2.10
C PHE A 386 -13.97 -5.98 -1.91
N ALA A 387 -13.85 -5.07 -2.87
CA ALA A 387 -14.48 -3.76 -2.80
C ALA A 387 -16.02 -3.83 -2.84
N SER A 388 -16.57 -4.82 -3.54
CA SER A 388 -18.02 -5.00 -3.69
C SER A 388 -18.62 -6.07 -2.77
N LEU A 389 -17.82 -6.98 -2.25
CA LEU A 389 -18.27 -8.19 -1.54
C LEU A 389 -19.21 -7.88 -0.37
N ALA A 390 -18.84 -6.93 0.49
CA ALA A 390 -19.60 -6.58 1.69
C ALA A 390 -21.02 -6.08 1.40
N ARG A 391 -21.26 -5.51 0.21
CA ARG A 391 -22.57 -4.95 -0.17
C ARG A 391 -23.63 -5.99 -0.50
N ASN A 392 -23.17 -7.15 -0.95
CA ASN A 392 -24.04 -8.23 -1.38
C ASN A 392 -24.43 -9.18 -0.22
N LEU A 393 -23.78 -9.01 0.96
CA LEU A 393 -23.96 -9.92 2.07
C LEU A 393 -25.22 -9.63 2.87
N ASP A 394 -25.92 -10.71 3.22
CA ASP A 394 -26.99 -10.69 4.21
C ASP A 394 -26.37 -10.57 5.62
N LYS A 395 -26.55 -9.41 6.24
CA LYS A 395 -25.99 -9.11 7.58
C LYS A 395 -26.59 -10.00 8.68
N THR A 396 -27.74 -10.64 8.45
CA THR A 396 -28.35 -11.56 9.42
C THR A 396 -27.77 -12.97 9.32
N ASN A 397 -27.26 -13.36 8.14
CA ASN A 397 -26.62 -14.65 7.87
C ASN A 397 -25.24 -14.45 7.23
N TYR A 398 -24.40 -13.62 7.89
CA TYR A 398 -23.18 -13.08 7.32
C TYR A 398 -22.23 -14.16 6.77
N VAL A 399 -21.95 -15.20 7.56
CA VAL A 399 -21.00 -16.26 7.17
C VAL A 399 -21.56 -17.09 6.00
N GLU A 400 -22.84 -17.48 6.05
CA GLU A 400 -23.44 -18.27 4.98
C GLU A 400 -23.54 -17.48 3.68
N SER A 401 -23.94 -16.19 3.75
CA SER A 401 -24.00 -15.34 2.57
C SER A 401 -22.61 -15.10 1.96
N LEU A 402 -21.56 -14.95 2.79
CA LEU A 402 -20.19 -14.89 2.30
C LEU A 402 -19.75 -16.18 1.60
N GLN A 403 -20.07 -17.33 2.18
CA GLN A 403 -19.77 -18.62 1.56
C GLN A 403 -20.47 -18.75 0.19
N ALA A 404 -21.74 -18.37 0.12
CA ALA A 404 -22.50 -18.38 -1.12
C ALA A 404 -21.91 -17.44 -2.17
N GLU A 405 -21.68 -16.18 -1.81
CA GLU A 405 -21.08 -15.19 -2.73
C GLU A 405 -19.76 -15.68 -3.32
N LEU A 406 -18.85 -16.23 -2.48
CA LEU A 406 -17.57 -16.75 -2.96
C LEU A 406 -17.72 -17.98 -3.87
N LEU A 407 -18.71 -18.84 -3.63
CA LEU A 407 -18.98 -20.05 -4.44
C LEU A 407 -19.62 -19.74 -5.79
N ILE A 408 -20.40 -18.65 -5.90
CA ILE A 408 -21.08 -18.27 -7.16
C ILE A 408 -20.22 -17.37 -8.04
N LEU A 409 -19.04 -16.94 -7.59
CA LEU A 409 -18.13 -16.13 -8.39
C LEU A 409 -17.76 -16.85 -9.70
N PRO A 410 -17.97 -16.21 -10.86
CA PRO A 410 -17.77 -16.87 -12.15
C PRO A 410 -16.33 -16.82 -12.63
N SER A 411 -15.99 -17.67 -13.60
CA SER A 411 -14.74 -17.63 -14.39
C SER A 411 -13.48 -17.52 -13.55
N TYR A 412 -12.63 -16.57 -13.88
CA TYR A 412 -11.36 -16.31 -13.22
C TYR A 412 -11.50 -15.72 -11.79
N ARG A 413 -12.71 -15.34 -11.34
CA ARG A 413 -12.97 -15.00 -9.93
C ARG A 413 -13.34 -16.23 -9.09
N ARG A 414 -13.52 -17.40 -9.70
CA ARG A 414 -14.00 -18.62 -9.03
C ARG A 414 -13.18 -18.98 -7.80
N PHE A 415 -13.83 -19.61 -6.86
CA PHE A 415 -13.16 -20.33 -5.79
C PHE A 415 -12.65 -21.66 -6.37
N PRO A 416 -11.34 -21.97 -6.37
CA PRO A 416 -10.83 -23.23 -6.92
C PRO A 416 -11.39 -24.44 -6.19
N SER A 417 -11.84 -25.45 -6.95
CA SER A 417 -12.36 -26.70 -6.39
C SER A 417 -11.26 -27.48 -5.65
N ASP A 418 -11.68 -28.50 -4.88
CA ASP A 418 -10.70 -29.40 -4.24
C ASP A 418 -9.90 -30.18 -5.28
N GLU A 419 -10.52 -30.63 -6.36
CA GLU A 419 -9.86 -31.37 -7.43
C GLU A 419 -8.75 -30.53 -8.09
N GLU A 420 -9.06 -29.30 -8.49
CA GLU A 420 -8.09 -28.36 -9.08
C GLU A 420 -6.96 -28.04 -8.09
N PHE A 421 -7.30 -27.71 -6.85
CA PHE A 421 -6.32 -27.36 -5.82
C PHE A 421 -5.37 -28.52 -5.46
N LEU A 422 -5.93 -29.75 -5.30
CA LEU A 422 -5.15 -30.94 -5.01
C LEU A 422 -4.22 -31.31 -6.17
N CYS A 423 -4.66 -31.12 -7.40
CA CYS A 423 -3.80 -31.35 -8.57
C CYS A 423 -2.62 -30.36 -8.59
N GLU A 424 -2.95 -29.07 -8.55
CA GLU A 424 -1.95 -27.98 -8.69
C GLU A 424 -0.90 -27.97 -7.57
N ILE A 425 -1.31 -28.15 -6.31
CA ILE A 425 -0.39 -28.09 -5.17
C ILE A 425 0.65 -29.23 -5.19
N LYS A 426 0.34 -30.36 -5.82
CA LYS A 426 1.27 -31.51 -5.93
C LYS A 426 2.37 -31.28 -6.95
N ILE A 427 2.03 -30.67 -8.09
CA ILE A 427 2.93 -30.51 -9.24
C ILE A 427 3.65 -29.16 -9.28
N ARG A 428 3.14 -28.19 -8.55
CA ARG A 428 3.66 -26.83 -8.51
C ARG A 428 5.11 -26.77 -8.06
N ASP A 429 5.89 -25.88 -8.66
CA ASP A 429 7.17 -25.42 -8.09
C ASP A 429 6.91 -24.67 -6.78
N SER A 430 6.93 -25.42 -5.69
CA SER A 430 6.68 -24.91 -4.34
C SER A 430 7.90 -24.20 -3.74
N TYR A 431 9.11 -24.50 -4.22
CA TYR A 431 10.33 -23.88 -3.73
C TYR A 431 10.45 -22.41 -4.18
N ASN A 432 10.11 -22.11 -5.42
CA ASN A 432 10.12 -20.74 -5.96
C ASN A 432 8.79 -20.00 -5.73
N PHE A 433 7.82 -20.66 -5.11
CA PHE A 433 6.54 -20.03 -4.77
C PHE A 433 6.73 -18.90 -3.75
N ALA A 434 6.22 -17.71 -4.06
CA ALA A 434 6.40 -16.54 -3.20
C ALA A 434 5.86 -16.73 -1.76
N ARG A 435 4.93 -17.68 -1.57
CA ARG A 435 4.31 -17.99 -0.27
C ARG A 435 4.77 -19.31 0.32
N ARG A 436 5.96 -19.81 -0.08
CA ARG A 436 6.52 -21.10 0.34
C ARG A 436 6.67 -21.27 1.85
N ILE A 437 7.15 -20.24 2.53
CA ILE A 437 7.33 -20.30 4.00
C ILE A 437 5.97 -20.34 4.71
N TYR A 438 5.00 -19.53 4.26
CA TYR A 438 3.64 -19.57 4.75
C TYR A 438 3.02 -20.97 4.55
N LEU A 439 3.14 -21.57 3.35
CA LEU A 439 2.67 -22.92 3.04
C LEU A 439 3.24 -23.97 4.00
N LEU A 440 4.57 -24.01 4.13
CA LEU A 440 5.25 -25.00 4.98
C LEU A 440 4.93 -24.77 6.46
N ARG A 441 4.83 -23.53 6.92
CA ARG A 441 4.44 -23.18 8.29
C ARG A 441 3.04 -23.67 8.64
N LYS A 442 2.08 -23.48 7.74
CA LYS A 442 0.70 -23.93 7.94
C LYS A 442 0.62 -25.45 7.99
N LEU A 443 1.32 -26.15 7.09
CA LEU A 443 1.38 -27.62 7.08
C LEU A 443 2.05 -28.16 8.34
N GLU A 444 3.18 -27.57 8.75
CA GLU A 444 3.92 -27.97 9.95
C GLU A 444 3.10 -27.81 11.23
N ASN A 445 2.38 -26.69 11.35
CA ASN A 445 1.67 -26.33 12.57
C ASN A 445 0.22 -26.82 12.64
N TYR A 446 -0.28 -27.48 11.61
CA TYR A 446 -1.63 -28.01 11.63
C TYR A 446 -1.83 -29.06 12.72
N GLY A 447 -2.82 -28.87 13.58
CA GLY A 447 -3.11 -29.78 14.69
C GLY A 447 -2.12 -29.76 15.87
N ARG A 448 -1.09 -28.90 15.81
CA ARG A 448 -0.17 -28.74 16.95
C ARG A 448 -0.78 -27.81 18.01
N LYS A 449 -0.71 -28.23 19.28
CA LYS A 449 -1.00 -27.38 20.43
C LYS A 449 0.10 -26.34 20.65
N GLU A 450 1.35 -26.77 20.58
CA GLU A 450 2.54 -25.92 20.66
C GLU A 450 3.07 -25.67 19.23
N LYS A 451 2.99 -24.42 18.79
CA LYS A 451 3.39 -24.06 17.42
C LYS A 451 4.89 -23.86 17.32
N VAL A 452 5.46 -24.36 16.23
CA VAL A 452 6.86 -24.20 15.88
C VAL A 452 7.05 -22.87 15.14
N ASN A 453 8.05 -22.10 15.55
CA ASN A 453 8.51 -20.94 14.81
C ASN A 453 9.35 -21.38 13.61
N VAL A 454 8.74 -21.44 12.43
CA VAL A 454 9.44 -21.94 11.23
C VAL A 454 10.50 -20.97 10.68
N ASN A 455 10.57 -19.74 11.17
CA ASN A 455 11.58 -18.77 10.73
C ASN A 455 13.01 -19.16 11.18
N GLU A 456 13.12 -20.10 12.12
CA GLU A 456 14.38 -20.67 12.58
C GLU A 456 14.88 -21.83 11.69
N TYR A 457 14.09 -22.23 10.71
CA TYR A 457 14.35 -23.34 9.82
C TYR A 457 14.52 -22.86 8.37
N THR A 458 15.25 -23.66 7.62
CA THR A 458 15.46 -23.49 6.18
C THR A 458 14.73 -24.58 5.40
N ILE A 459 14.43 -24.33 4.13
CA ILE A 459 13.84 -25.36 3.25
C ILE A 459 14.94 -26.31 2.78
N GLU A 460 14.74 -27.56 3.04
CA GLU A 460 15.59 -28.67 2.58
C GLU A 460 14.93 -29.40 1.42
N HIS A 461 15.74 -29.71 0.40
CA HIS A 461 15.40 -30.66 -0.66
C HIS A 461 15.83 -32.06 -0.25
N ILE A 462 14.87 -32.94 0.00
CA ILE A 462 15.19 -34.33 0.37
C ILE A 462 16.06 -34.98 -0.72
N MET A 463 15.57 -35.02 -1.97
CA MET A 463 16.38 -35.25 -3.17
C MET A 463 17.13 -33.96 -3.51
N PRO A 464 18.48 -33.98 -3.55
CA PRO A 464 19.28 -32.76 -3.59
C PRO A 464 19.20 -32.02 -4.93
N GLN A 465 19.57 -30.73 -4.86
CA GLN A 465 19.59 -29.86 -6.04
C GLN A 465 20.79 -30.05 -6.96
N ASN A 466 21.83 -30.76 -6.51
CA ASN A 466 23.02 -31.03 -7.30
C ASN A 466 22.62 -31.76 -8.60
N PRO A 467 22.89 -31.23 -9.80
CA PRO A 467 22.55 -31.91 -11.05
C PRO A 467 23.36 -33.18 -11.27
N ASN A 468 24.52 -33.36 -10.57
CA ASN A 468 25.36 -34.54 -10.60
C ASN A 468 25.08 -35.37 -9.34
N LEU A 469 23.98 -36.12 -9.35
CA LEU A 469 23.63 -37.00 -8.25
C LEU A 469 24.63 -38.17 -8.09
N SER A 470 24.86 -38.58 -6.83
CA SER A 470 25.67 -39.76 -6.54
C SER A 470 25.04 -41.04 -7.11
N ASP A 471 25.88 -42.10 -7.27
CA ASP A 471 25.43 -43.40 -7.77
C ASP A 471 24.29 -43.98 -6.91
N GLU A 472 24.31 -43.73 -5.60
CA GLU A 472 23.27 -44.15 -4.67
C GLU A 472 21.94 -43.44 -4.97
N TRP A 473 21.99 -42.12 -5.22
CA TRP A 473 20.79 -41.36 -5.63
C TRP A 473 20.25 -41.81 -6.99
N GLN A 474 21.16 -42.09 -7.94
CA GLN A 474 20.75 -42.57 -9.26
C GLN A 474 20.10 -43.95 -9.16
N ALA A 475 20.61 -44.82 -8.27
CA ALA A 475 20.03 -46.12 -8.00
C ALA A 475 18.65 -46.03 -7.35
N ASP A 476 18.46 -45.14 -6.38
CA ASP A 476 17.18 -44.90 -5.71
C ASP A 476 16.12 -44.37 -6.69
N LEU A 477 16.48 -43.42 -7.58
CA LEU A 477 15.59 -42.78 -8.53
C LEU A 477 15.35 -43.62 -9.81
N GLY A 478 16.21 -44.59 -10.09
CA GLY A 478 16.10 -45.50 -11.25
C GLY A 478 16.70 -44.95 -12.55
N SER A 479 16.46 -45.67 -13.67
CA SER A 479 17.05 -45.34 -14.98
C SER A 479 16.75 -43.94 -15.49
N ASP A 480 15.60 -43.39 -15.13
CA ASP A 480 15.12 -42.07 -15.59
C ASP A 480 15.38 -40.95 -14.56
N TRP A 481 16.39 -41.14 -13.67
CA TRP A 481 16.64 -40.24 -12.53
C TRP A 481 16.75 -38.75 -12.89
N GLN A 482 17.29 -38.41 -14.06
CA GLN A 482 17.38 -37.00 -14.52
C GLN A 482 15.99 -36.41 -14.73
N LYS A 483 15.08 -37.15 -15.35
CA LYS A 483 13.71 -36.74 -15.55
C LYS A 483 12.95 -36.62 -14.22
N VAL A 484 13.16 -37.58 -13.32
CA VAL A 484 12.58 -37.55 -11.98
C VAL A 484 13.07 -36.33 -11.22
N GLN A 485 14.38 -36.05 -11.23
CA GLN A 485 14.94 -34.87 -10.58
C GLN A 485 14.35 -33.60 -11.19
N GLN A 486 14.38 -33.46 -12.51
CA GLN A 486 13.85 -32.26 -13.19
C GLN A 486 12.36 -32.02 -12.88
N THR A 487 11.57 -33.08 -12.79
CA THR A 487 10.12 -32.99 -12.57
C THR A 487 9.78 -32.66 -11.11
N TYR A 488 10.43 -33.33 -10.15
CA TYR A 488 9.99 -33.32 -8.76
C TYR A 488 10.86 -32.50 -7.81
N LEU A 489 12.01 -31.98 -8.26
CA LEU A 489 12.98 -31.29 -7.40
C LEU A 489 12.34 -30.23 -6.51
N HIS A 490 11.55 -29.36 -7.08
CA HIS A 490 10.95 -28.19 -6.42
C HIS A 490 9.50 -28.40 -5.98
N THR A 491 8.98 -29.62 -6.13
CA THR A 491 7.58 -29.92 -5.74
C THR A 491 7.45 -30.13 -4.24
N LEU A 492 6.24 -29.91 -3.72
CA LEU A 492 5.91 -30.06 -2.29
C LEU A 492 6.32 -31.44 -1.74
N GLY A 493 6.24 -32.49 -2.56
CA GLY A 493 6.62 -33.84 -2.19
C GLY A 493 8.09 -33.99 -1.79
N ASN A 494 8.98 -33.19 -2.39
CA ASN A 494 10.41 -33.24 -2.13
C ASN A 494 10.93 -32.20 -1.13
N LEU A 495 10.10 -31.28 -0.66
CA LEU A 495 10.51 -30.19 0.21
C LEU A 495 10.18 -30.47 1.68
N THR A 496 11.08 -30.08 2.57
CA THR A 496 10.86 -30.11 4.01
C THR A 496 11.54 -28.95 4.72
N LEU A 497 11.48 -28.91 6.04
CA LEU A 497 12.14 -27.90 6.87
C LEU A 497 13.21 -28.56 7.75
N THR A 498 14.35 -27.87 7.89
CA THR A 498 15.44 -28.29 8.77
C THR A 498 16.23 -27.09 9.28
N ALA A 499 16.89 -27.23 10.43
CA ALA A 499 17.93 -26.31 10.90
C ALA A 499 19.35 -26.73 10.45
N TYR A 500 19.50 -27.87 9.76
CA TYR A 500 20.75 -28.53 9.49
C TYR A 500 21.02 -28.78 8.00
N ASN A 501 20.69 -27.77 7.18
CA ASN A 501 20.78 -27.88 5.72
C ASN A 501 22.23 -28.15 5.22
N SER A 502 23.22 -27.53 5.87
CA SER A 502 24.64 -27.70 5.58
C SER A 502 25.14 -29.13 5.84
N GLU A 503 24.63 -29.75 6.89
CA GLU A 503 25.01 -31.11 7.30
C GLU A 503 24.37 -32.17 6.41
N TYR A 504 23.19 -31.88 5.86
CA TYR A 504 22.49 -32.75 4.92
C TYR A 504 23.15 -32.72 3.53
N SER A 505 23.42 -31.54 3.00
CA SER A 505 24.03 -31.31 1.69
C SER A 505 23.41 -32.22 0.61
N ASP A 506 24.20 -32.84 -0.25
CA ASP A 506 23.80 -33.79 -1.28
C ASP A 506 23.97 -35.26 -0.89
N ARG A 507 24.10 -35.54 0.41
CA ARG A 507 24.26 -36.85 0.97
C ARG A 507 23.11 -37.80 0.58
N PRO A 508 23.34 -39.12 0.49
CA PRO A 508 22.31 -40.14 0.23
C PRO A 508 21.13 -40.04 1.20
N TYR A 509 19.97 -40.48 0.75
CA TYR A 509 18.73 -40.35 1.52
C TYR A 509 18.80 -40.98 2.92
N VAL A 510 19.26 -42.21 3.02
CA VAL A 510 19.39 -42.92 4.30
C VAL A 510 20.35 -42.20 5.25
N TYR A 511 21.39 -41.57 4.71
CA TYR A 511 22.32 -40.77 5.50
C TYR A 511 21.62 -39.52 6.05
N LYS A 512 20.95 -38.72 5.20
CA LYS A 512 20.18 -37.53 5.62
C LYS A 512 19.11 -37.89 6.64
N ARG A 513 18.50 -39.07 6.49
CA ARG A 513 17.41 -39.49 7.35
C ARG A 513 17.90 -39.94 8.74
N ASP A 514 18.94 -40.78 8.82
CA ASP A 514 19.27 -41.50 10.04
C ASP A 514 20.70 -41.31 10.58
N GLN A 515 21.65 -40.87 9.76
CA GLN A 515 23.07 -40.95 10.11
C GLN A 515 23.71 -39.59 10.42
N VAL A 516 23.05 -38.46 10.10
CA VAL A 516 23.62 -37.15 10.36
C VAL A 516 23.68 -36.88 11.86
N LYS A 517 24.84 -36.38 12.29
CA LYS A 517 25.08 -35.97 13.68
C LYS A 517 25.64 -34.57 13.74
N ASP A 518 25.35 -33.86 14.83
CA ASP A 518 25.96 -32.56 15.14
C ASP A 518 27.40 -32.70 15.66
N GLY A 519 28.04 -31.56 15.96
CA GLY A 519 29.42 -31.56 16.49
C GLY A 519 29.59 -32.26 17.84
N ASP A 520 28.50 -32.46 18.59
CA ASP A 520 28.46 -33.13 19.88
C ASP A 520 28.06 -34.62 19.78
N GLY A 521 27.81 -35.09 18.55
CA GLY A 521 27.48 -36.51 18.27
C GLY A 521 25.98 -36.84 18.42
N ASN A 522 25.09 -35.85 18.62
CA ASN A 522 23.64 -36.05 18.69
C ASN A 522 23.08 -36.32 17.30
N ALA A 523 22.09 -37.23 17.22
CA ALA A 523 21.40 -37.51 15.97
C ALA A 523 20.52 -36.35 15.56
N ILE A 524 20.80 -35.74 14.41
CA ILE A 524 20.06 -34.59 13.84
C ILE A 524 19.45 -34.91 12.47
N GLY A 525 19.43 -36.18 12.08
CA GLY A 525 18.81 -36.61 10.83
C GLY A 525 17.32 -36.38 10.79
N LEU A 526 16.69 -36.45 9.60
CA LEU A 526 15.27 -36.19 9.39
C LEU A 526 14.37 -37.08 10.27
N SER A 527 14.78 -38.31 10.60
CA SER A 527 14.04 -39.21 11.49
C SER A 527 14.03 -38.74 12.95
N SER A 528 15.05 -38.00 13.38
CA SER A 528 15.17 -37.43 14.72
C SER A 528 14.52 -36.05 14.84
N SER A 529 14.06 -35.48 13.73
CA SER A 529 13.47 -34.15 13.68
C SER A 529 12.14 -34.09 14.44
N PRO A 530 11.89 -33.06 15.27
CA PRO A 530 10.59 -32.82 15.94
C PRO A 530 9.50 -32.34 15.00
N LEU A 531 9.83 -32.02 13.75
CA LEU A 531 8.91 -31.42 12.78
C LEU A 531 7.93 -32.45 12.21
N ASN A 532 6.65 -32.06 12.09
CA ASN A 532 5.61 -32.90 11.51
C ASN A 532 5.87 -33.20 10.03
N LEU A 533 6.48 -32.27 9.30
CA LEU A 533 6.85 -32.43 7.90
C LEU A 533 7.88 -33.57 7.69
N ASN A 534 8.67 -33.91 8.73
CA ASN A 534 9.67 -34.97 8.69
C ASN A 534 9.17 -36.32 9.23
N LYS A 535 7.92 -36.36 9.73
CA LYS A 535 7.33 -37.62 10.19
C LYS A 535 6.86 -38.47 9.02
N ASN A 536 6.92 -39.78 9.23
CA ASN A 536 6.48 -40.80 8.25
C ASN A 536 7.22 -40.75 6.90
N LEU A 537 8.50 -40.36 6.92
CA LEU A 537 9.39 -40.55 5.77
C LEU A 537 9.73 -42.07 5.64
N PRO A 538 9.86 -42.62 4.41
CA PRO A 538 10.18 -44.03 4.18
C PRO A 538 11.55 -44.36 4.79
N LYS A 539 11.83 -45.68 5.05
CA LYS A 539 13.07 -46.07 5.73
C LYS A 539 14.23 -46.33 4.79
N GLU A 540 13.96 -46.81 3.60
CA GLU A 540 15.00 -47.45 2.78
C GLU A 540 15.47 -46.59 1.60
N TYR A 541 14.56 -45.96 0.88
CA TYR A 541 14.87 -45.21 -0.34
C TYR A 541 13.95 -44.03 -0.54
N TRP A 542 14.39 -43.11 -1.39
CA TRP A 542 13.62 -41.94 -1.79
C TRP A 542 13.54 -41.86 -3.32
N ASN A 543 12.40 -42.20 -3.88
CA ASN A 543 12.18 -42.25 -5.31
C ASN A 543 10.90 -41.50 -5.73
N GLU A 544 10.59 -41.57 -7.01
CA GLU A 544 9.40 -40.92 -7.58
C GLU A 544 8.10 -41.33 -6.85
N GLU A 545 7.93 -42.61 -6.56
CA GLU A 545 6.76 -43.13 -5.85
C GLU A 545 6.63 -42.49 -4.46
N GLN A 546 7.71 -42.44 -3.70
CA GLN A 546 7.71 -41.88 -2.35
C GLN A 546 7.48 -40.36 -2.34
N ILE A 547 8.01 -39.65 -3.33
CA ILE A 547 7.75 -38.22 -3.53
C ILE A 547 6.26 -37.98 -3.79
N ASN A 548 5.67 -38.77 -4.69
CA ASN A 548 4.26 -38.67 -5.03
C ASN A 548 3.33 -39.05 -3.86
N LEU A 549 3.62 -40.12 -3.13
CA LEU A 549 2.88 -40.51 -1.92
C LEU A 549 2.92 -39.42 -0.84
N ARG A 550 4.07 -38.78 -0.65
CA ARG A 550 4.20 -37.68 0.27
C ARG A 550 3.46 -36.42 -0.22
N ALA A 551 3.54 -36.10 -1.51
CA ALA A 551 2.81 -35.00 -2.13
C ALA A 551 1.29 -35.20 -1.95
N GLU A 552 0.78 -36.41 -2.17
CA GLU A 552 -0.63 -36.76 -1.95
C GLU A 552 -1.04 -36.52 -0.48
N ARG A 553 -0.28 -37.05 0.47
CA ARG A 553 -0.57 -36.86 1.89
C ARG A 553 -0.59 -35.37 2.29
N LEU A 554 0.39 -34.60 1.82
CA LEU A 554 0.49 -33.16 2.13
C LEU A 554 -0.60 -32.35 1.42
N SER A 555 -1.01 -32.73 0.22
CA SER A 555 -2.10 -32.07 -0.51
C SER A 555 -3.45 -32.28 0.17
N VAL A 556 -3.74 -33.49 0.65
CA VAL A 556 -4.94 -33.77 1.45
C VAL A 556 -4.95 -32.95 2.75
N LEU A 557 -3.80 -32.79 3.39
CA LEU A 557 -3.66 -31.94 4.56
C LEU A 557 -3.91 -30.46 4.20
N ALA A 558 -3.36 -30.00 3.09
CA ALA A 558 -3.56 -28.66 2.57
C ALA A 558 -5.05 -28.36 2.30
N ALA A 559 -5.79 -29.29 1.69
CA ALA A 559 -7.23 -29.12 1.46
C ALA A 559 -8.05 -29.00 2.76
N LYS A 560 -7.58 -29.60 3.86
CA LYS A 560 -8.21 -29.42 5.19
C LYS A 560 -7.87 -28.05 5.79
N ILE A 561 -6.67 -27.55 5.59
CA ILE A 561 -6.22 -26.22 6.09
C ILE A 561 -6.93 -25.10 5.33
N TRP A 562 -6.93 -25.17 4.02
CA TRP A 562 -7.57 -24.20 3.13
C TRP A 562 -8.82 -24.82 2.51
N SER A 563 -9.81 -25.11 3.35
CA SER A 563 -11.03 -25.75 2.91
C SER A 563 -11.88 -24.86 2.01
N ILE A 564 -12.55 -25.47 1.03
CA ILE A 564 -13.64 -24.81 0.29
C ILE A 564 -14.91 -24.88 1.11
N PRO A 565 -15.72 -23.79 1.19
CA PRO A 565 -17.01 -23.86 1.86
C PRO A 565 -17.96 -24.79 1.13
N TYR A 566 -18.88 -25.41 1.87
CA TYR A 566 -19.91 -26.27 1.31
C TYR A 566 -21.30 -25.75 1.66
N LEU A 567 -22.10 -25.50 0.64
CA LEU A 567 -23.53 -25.22 0.75
C LEU A 567 -24.34 -26.20 -0.14
N THR A 568 -25.50 -26.60 0.34
CA THR A 568 -26.40 -27.39 -0.50
C THR A 568 -26.89 -26.54 -1.66
N GLN A 569 -27.24 -27.20 -2.78
CA GLN A 569 -27.72 -26.50 -3.97
C GLN A 569 -29.02 -25.70 -3.69
N GLU A 570 -29.84 -26.14 -2.77
CA GLU A 570 -31.01 -25.41 -2.29
C GLU A 570 -30.62 -24.09 -1.60
N ARG A 571 -29.68 -24.11 -0.67
CA ARG A 571 -29.18 -22.89 0.00
C ARG A 571 -28.48 -21.96 -0.98
N LEU A 572 -27.66 -22.50 -1.84
CA LEU A 572 -26.92 -21.69 -2.83
C LEU A 572 -27.92 -20.98 -3.79
N SER A 573 -29.03 -21.59 -4.14
CA SER A 573 -30.03 -20.99 -5.01
C SER A 573 -30.70 -19.73 -4.42
N HIS A 574 -30.75 -19.60 -3.08
CA HIS A 574 -31.31 -18.42 -2.43
C HIS A 574 -30.45 -17.17 -2.63
N TYR A 575 -29.12 -17.34 -2.80
CA TYR A 575 -28.18 -16.27 -3.00
C TYR A 575 -27.83 -16.01 -4.47
N GLN A 576 -28.30 -16.90 -5.38
CA GLN A 576 -28.13 -16.63 -6.81
C GLN A 576 -29.03 -15.46 -7.21
N PRO A 577 -28.47 -14.43 -7.92
CA PRO A 577 -29.29 -13.39 -8.47
C PRO A 577 -30.42 -14.04 -9.27
N GLN A 578 -31.68 -13.69 -8.96
CA GLN A 578 -32.80 -14.12 -9.79
C GLN A 578 -32.47 -13.72 -11.21
N LYS A 579 -32.27 -14.70 -12.08
CA LYS A 579 -32.18 -14.43 -13.51
C LYS A 579 -33.52 -13.77 -13.86
N ASN A 580 -33.48 -12.43 -13.97
CA ASN A 580 -34.48 -11.79 -14.80
C ASN A 580 -34.46 -12.58 -16.10
N THR A 581 -35.60 -13.01 -16.57
CA THR A 581 -35.79 -13.65 -17.88
C THR A 581 -35.46 -12.62 -18.94
N GLU A 582 -34.16 -12.22 -19.03
CA GLU A 582 -33.63 -11.50 -20.17
C GLU A 582 -33.69 -12.51 -21.34
N THR A 583 -34.32 -12.11 -22.40
CA THR A 583 -34.29 -12.79 -23.68
C THR A 583 -32.82 -13.11 -23.99
N THR A 584 -32.45 -14.39 -23.94
CA THR A 584 -31.09 -14.83 -24.30
C THR A 584 -30.98 -14.73 -25.82
N TYR A 585 -30.21 -13.70 -26.25
CA TYR A 585 -29.87 -13.56 -27.67
C TYR A 585 -28.73 -14.53 -28.01
N ASN A 586 -28.67 -14.93 -29.27
CA ASN A 586 -27.63 -15.77 -29.81
C ASN A 586 -27.25 -15.30 -31.23
N ILE A 587 -26.30 -15.98 -31.88
CA ILE A 587 -25.77 -15.55 -33.18
C ILE A 587 -26.89 -15.44 -34.26
N THR A 588 -27.95 -16.24 -34.17
CA THR A 588 -29.05 -16.19 -35.14
C THR A 588 -29.94 -14.96 -35.02
N ASP A 589 -29.86 -14.26 -33.88
CA ASP A 589 -30.56 -12.99 -33.66
C ASP A 589 -29.83 -11.78 -34.29
N HIS A 590 -28.64 -12.00 -34.88
CA HIS A 590 -27.88 -10.99 -35.59
C HIS A 590 -27.94 -11.18 -37.12
N PRO A 591 -28.93 -10.61 -37.83
CA PRO A 591 -29.17 -10.87 -39.24
C PRO A 591 -27.97 -10.59 -40.13
N HIS A 592 -27.16 -9.57 -39.82
CA HIS A 592 -25.98 -9.21 -40.58
C HIS A 592 -24.86 -10.27 -40.57
N LEU A 593 -24.82 -11.10 -39.53
CA LEU A 593 -23.92 -12.26 -39.44
C LEU A 593 -24.46 -13.46 -40.20
N MET A 594 -25.80 -13.63 -40.22
CA MET A 594 -26.42 -14.80 -40.83
C MET A 594 -26.59 -14.68 -42.39
N LEU A 595 -26.87 -13.48 -42.86
CA LEU A 595 -27.16 -13.22 -44.26
C LEU A 595 -25.89 -13.02 -45.16
N ASN A 596 -24.74 -12.78 -44.56
CA ASN A 596 -23.50 -12.58 -45.27
C ASN A 596 -22.43 -13.59 -44.85
N ALA A 597 -22.16 -14.57 -45.70
CA ALA A 597 -21.21 -15.66 -45.43
C ALA A 597 -19.80 -15.16 -45.15
N ALA A 598 -19.35 -14.10 -45.83
CA ALA A 598 -18.03 -13.50 -45.61
C ALA A 598 -17.95 -12.82 -44.22
N MET A 599 -18.98 -12.07 -43.83
CA MET A 599 -19.04 -11.46 -42.51
C MET A 599 -19.18 -12.50 -41.39
N HIS A 600 -19.93 -13.57 -41.63
CA HIS A 600 -20.02 -14.68 -40.70
C HIS A 600 -18.66 -15.33 -40.48
N THR A 601 -17.91 -15.63 -41.52
CA THR A 601 -16.57 -16.24 -41.43
C THR A 601 -15.60 -15.30 -40.73
N LEU A 602 -15.60 -14.00 -41.09
CA LEU A 602 -14.76 -12.98 -40.44
C LEU A 602 -15.08 -12.88 -38.93
N PHE A 603 -16.35 -12.83 -38.59
CA PHE A 603 -16.78 -12.80 -37.20
C PHE A 603 -16.36 -14.06 -36.43
N GLN A 604 -16.55 -15.26 -36.99
CA GLN A 604 -16.17 -16.51 -36.33
C GLN A 604 -14.65 -16.60 -36.10
N THR A 605 -13.85 -16.13 -37.07
CA THR A 605 -12.38 -16.10 -36.89
C THR A 605 -11.97 -15.10 -35.80
N LEU A 606 -12.54 -13.91 -35.82
CA LEU A 606 -12.33 -12.89 -34.81
C LEU A 606 -12.73 -13.40 -33.42
N ARG A 607 -13.91 -14.00 -33.33
CA ARG A 607 -14.47 -14.62 -32.12
C ARG A 607 -13.51 -15.64 -31.51
N GLN A 608 -13.03 -16.60 -32.31
CA GLN A 608 -12.11 -17.64 -31.84
C GLN A 608 -10.80 -17.03 -31.29
N GLN A 609 -10.26 -16.03 -31.97
CA GLN A 609 -9.03 -15.38 -31.53
C GLN A 609 -9.23 -14.56 -30.25
N ILE A 610 -10.36 -13.87 -30.10
CA ILE A 610 -10.68 -13.12 -28.87
C ILE A 610 -10.87 -14.08 -27.67
N LEU A 611 -11.62 -15.17 -27.85
CA LEU A 611 -11.83 -16.17 -26.80
C LEU A 611 -10.56 -16.93 -26.43
N ALA A 612 -9.55 -16.94 -27.30
CA ALA A 612 -8.25 -17.52 -27.03
C ALA A 612 -7.27 -16.57 -26.28
N PHE A 613 -7.65 -15.33 -25.99
CA PHE A 613 -6.80 -14.40 -25.25
C PHE A 613 -6.49 -14.89 -23.85
N ASP A 614 -7.51 -15.38 -23.15
CA ASP A 614 -7.41 -15.88 -21.79
C ASP A 614 -8.68 -16.70 -21.46
N GLU A 615 -8.57 -17.67 -20.54
CA GLU A 615 -9.70 -18.48 -20.07
C GLU A 615 -10.79 -17.64 -19.38
N CYS A 616 -10.43 -16.43 -18.92
CA CYS A 616 -11.38 -15.50 -18.30
C CYS A 616 -12.31 -14.82 -19.31
N VAL A 617 -12.01 -14.86 -20.62
CA VAL A 617 -12.82 -14.16 -21.61
C VAL A 617 -14.14 -14.88 -21.82
N SER A 618 -15.23 -14.16 -21.58
CA SER A 618 -16.59 -14.60 -21.80
C SER A 618 -17.26 -13.80 -22.90
N GLU A 619 -18.20 -14.44 -23.59
CA GLU A 619 -18.99 -13.86 -24.67
C GLU A 619 -20.45 -13.72 -24.28
N GLU A 620 -21.05 -12.59 -24.60
CA GLU A 620 -22.48 -12.35 -24.38
C GLU A 620 -23.12 -11.74 -25.64
N PHE A 621 -24.13 -12.43 -26.16
CA PHE A 621 -24.95 -11.90 -27.25
C PHE A 621 -26.03 -10.99 -26.68
N LEU A 622 -26.06 -9.74 -27.11
CA LEU A 622 -27.03 -8.74 -26.74
C LEU A 622 -27.84 -8.35 -27.99
N LYS A 623 -28.96 -7.69 -27.84
CA LYS A 623 -29.89 -7.38 -28.96
C LYS A 623 -29.19 -6.72 -30.16
N LEU A 624 -28.17 -5.91 -29.96
CA LEU A 624 -27.57 -5.05 -30.97
C LEU A 624 -26.08 -5.31 -31.20
N TYR A 625 -25.39 -5.97 -30.28
CA TYR A 625 -23.95 -6.22 -30.34
C TYR A 625 -23.59 -7.49 -29.55
N VAL A 626 -22.39 -7.97 -29.80
CA VAL A 626 -21.79 -9.07 -29.04
C VAL A 626 -20.70 -8.48 -28.16
N ALA A 627 -20.83 -8.67 -26.84
CA ALA A 627 -19.87 -8.19 -25.85
C ALA A 627 -18.88 -9.29 -25.49
N TYR A 628 -17.58 -8.94 -25.49
CA TYR A 628 -16.52 -9.78 -24.92
C TYR A 628 -16.04 -9.16 -23.63
N LYS A 629 -16.09 -9.96 -22.56
CA LYS A 629 -15.84 -9.53 -21.20
C LYS A 629 -14.68 -10.30 -20.60
N ALA A 630 -13.83 -9.58 -19.90
CA ALA A 630 -12.94 -10.11 -18.90
C ALA A 630 -13.49 -9.68 -17.54
N GLU A 631 -12.94 -8.66 -16.90
CA GLU A 631 -13.59 -8.03 -15.72
C GLU A 631 -14.81 -7.17 -16.08
N THR A 632 -14.64 -6.42 -17.15
CA THR A 632 -15.69 -5.62 -17.81
C THR A 632 -15.66 -5.91 -19.30
N ASN A 633 -16.60 -5.35 -20.07
CA ASN A 633 -16.48 -5.40 -21.52
C ASN A 633 -15.16 -4.76 -21.93
N PHE A 634 -14.35 -5.45 -22.71
CA PHE A 634 -13.15 -4.84 -23.32
C PHE A 634 -13.33 -4.60 -24.80
N VAL A 635 -14.22 -5.34 -25.47
CA VAL A 635 -14.65 -5.05 -26.83
C VAL A 635 -16.11 -5.41 -27.03
N ASP A 636 -16.86 -4.51 -27.65
CA ASP A 636 -18.23 -4.72 -28.14
C ASP A 636 -18.21 -4.75 -29.67
N ILE A 637 -18.72 -5.84 -30.26
CA ILE A 637 -18.78 -6.02 -31.71
C ILE A 637 -20.22 -5.78 -32.19
N ILE A 638 -20.40 -4.77 -33.03
CA ILE A 638 -21.66 -4.39 -33.63
C ILE A 638 -21.64 -4.86 -35.11
N PRO A 639 -22.32 -5.98 -35.45
CA PRO A 639 -22.37 -6.47 -36.82
C PRO A 639 -23.14 -5.52 -37.74
N GLN A 640 -22.56 -5.20 -38.89
CA GLN A 640 -23.19 -4.42 -39.95
C GLN A 640 -23.15 -5.20 -41.26
N ALA A 641 -23.92 -4.77 -42.26
CA ALA A 641 -24.07 -5.50 -43.50
C ALA A 641 -22.77 -5.80 -44.28
N LYS A 642 -21.77 -4.92 -44.14
CA LYS A 642 -20.49 -5.02 -44.90
C LYS A 642 -19.23 -4.93 -44.01
N ARG A 643 -19.40 -4.84 -42.70
CA ARG A 643 -18.29 -4.68 -41.74
C ARG A 643 -18.66 -5.08 -40.35
N LEU A 644 -17.66 -5.34 -39.52
CA LEU A 644 -17.77 -5.41 -38.07
C LEU A 644 -17.33 -4.08 -37.50
N ARG A 645 -18.18 -3.39 -36.77
CA ARG A 645 -17.83 -2.19 -36.01
C ARG A 645 -17.49 -2.61 -34.58
N LEU A 646 -16.27 -2.32 -34.15
CA LEU A 646 -15.79 -2.68 -32.82
C LEU A 646 -15.67 -1.41 -31.99
N VAL A 647 -16.11 -1.50 -30.72
CA VAL A 647 -15.92 -0.44 -29.72
C VAL A 647 -15.03 -1.00 -28.62
N LEU A 648 -13.86 -0.40 -28.43
CA LEU A 648 -12.88 -0.82 -27.45
C LEU A 648 -13.03 0.01 -26.18
N ASN A 649 -13.12 -0.68 -25.03
CA ASN A 649 -13.34 -0.03 -23.75
C ASN A 649 -12.04 0.48 -23.12
N MET A 650 -11.49 1.54 -23.71
CA MET A 650 -10.34 2.28 -23.22
C MET A 650 -10.41 3.72 -23.69
N ARG A 651 -9.64 4.61 -23.07
CA ARG A 651 -9.57 6.01 -23.50
C ARG A 651 -8.84 6.12 -24.81
N PHE A 652 -9.31 6.99 -25.72
CA PHE A 652 -8.67 7.20 -27.00
C PHE A 652 -7.21 7.67 -26.90
N ALA A 653 -6.88 8.43 -25.86
CA ALA A 653 -5.51 8.89 -25.59
C ALA A 653 -4.52 7.78 -25.20
N ASP A 654 -5.02 6.63 -24.75
CA ASP A 654 -4.18 5.53 -24.24
C ASP A 654 -3.91 4.45 -25.29
N ILE A 655 -4.62 4.46 -26.44
CA ILE A 655 -4.43 3.45 -27.47
C ILE A 655 -3.23 3.78 -28.38
N GLN A 656 -2.42 2.77 -28.65
CA GLN A 656 -1.33 2.85 -29.62
C GLN A 656 -1.81 2.35 -30.98
N ASP A 657 -2.09 3.27 -31.89
CA ASP A 657 -2.56 2.97 -33.25
C ASP A 657 -1.71 3.66 -34.33
N PRO A 658 -0.50 3.14 -34.64
CA PRO A 658 0.38 3.70 -35.66
C PRO A 658 -0.23 3.78 -37.08
N ARG A 659 -1.25 2.94 -37.38
CA ARG A 659 -1.92 2.94 -38.69
C ARG A 659 -3.10 3.90 -38.79
N GLY A 660 -3.55 4.50 -37.66
CA GLY A 660 -4.66 5.46 -37.62
C GLY A 660 -6.01 4.86 -38.00
N LEU A 661 -6.27 3.59 -37.66
CA LEU A 661 -7.56 2.91 -37.94
C LEU A 661 -8.61 3.23 -36.85
N CYS A 662 -8.18 3.72 -35.70
CA CYS A 662 -9.06 4.04 -34.59
C CYS A 662 -9.66 5.43 -34.76
N ARG A 663 -10.91 5.56 -34.31
CA ARG A 663 -11.64 6.82 -34.26
C ARG A 663 -12.02 7.13 -32.82
N ASP A 664 -11.83 8.39 -32.41
CA ASP A 664 -12.34 8.91 -31.14
C ASP A 664 -13.87 9.05 -31.17
N ILE A 665 -14.55 8.38 -30.25
CA ILE A 665 -15.99 8.44 -30.07
C ILE A 665 -16.40 8.94 -28.65
N THR A 666 -15.48 9.54 -27.91
CA THR A 666 -15.69 10.01 -26.54
C THR A 666 -16.96 10.88 -26.40
N ASN A 667 -17.19 11.78 -27.36
CA ASN A 667 -18.30 12.74 -27.36
C ASN A 667 -19.47 12.35 -28.27
N LEU A 668 -19.50 11.12 -28.79
CA LEU A 668 -20.56 10.65 -29.69
C LEU A 668 -21.55 9.76 -28.94
N GLY A 669 -22.83 9.72 -29.38
CA GLY A 669 -23.83 8.78 -28.86
C GLY A 669 -23.34 7.33 -29.03
N LYS A 670 -23.24 6.58 -27.92
CA LYS A 670 -22.57 5.29 -27.87
C LYS A 670 -23.54 4.11 -27.90
N TRP A 671 -23.22 3.10 -28.70
CA TRP A 671 -23.73 1.74 -28.61
C TRP A 671 -22.55 0.85 -28.22
N GLY A 672 -22.26 0.70 -26.93
CA GLY A 672 -21.09 0.01 -26.38
C GLY A 672 -20.35 0.84 -25.33
N ASN A 673 -19.47 0.18 -24.57
CA ASN A 673 -18.75 0.74 -23.43
C ASN A 673 -17.31 1.09 -23.81
N GLY A 674 -17.05 2.23 -24.45
CA GLY A 674 -15.69 2.62 -24.78
C GLY A 674 -15.59 3.92 -25.56
N ASP A 675 -14.39 4.47 -25.67
CA ASP A 675 -14.11 5.73 -26.35
C ASP A 675 -13.42 5.55 -27.71
N VAL A 676 -13.07 4.30 -28.07
CA VAL A 676 -12.34 3.98 -29.30
C VAL A 676 -13.19 3.12 -30.22
N GLU A 677 -13.41 3.58 -31.44
CA GLU A 677 -14.04 2.81 -32.52
C GLU A 677 -13.02 2.34 -33.52
N VAL A 678 -13.06 1.06 -33.90
CA VAL A 678 -12.33 0.52 -35.03
C VAL A 678 -13.26 -0.29 -35.93
N ARG A 679 -12.98 -0.36 -37.22
CA ARG A 679 -13.79 -1.05 -38.24
C ARG A 679 -12.98 -2.18 -38.84
N LEU A 680 -13.60 -3.32 -39.00
CA LEU A 680 -13.04 -4.49 -39.65
C LEU A 680 -13.92 -4.92 -40.85
N ASP A 681 -13.45 -4.71 -42.05
CA ASP A 681 -14.20 -4.93 -43.26
C ASP A 681 -13.80 -6.26 -43.95
N ASN A 682 -12.58 -6.76 -43.71
CA ASN A 682 -12.01 -7.95 -44.33
C ASN A 682 -10.91 -8.58 -43.45
N PHE A 683 -10.27 -9.64 -43.91
CA PHE A 683 -9.20 -10.34 -43.20
C PHE A 683 -7.86 -9.64 -43.17
N ASP A 684 -7.60 -8.68 -44.12
CA ASP A 684 -6.27 -8.05 -44.25
C ASP A 684 -5.88 -7.26 -43.01
N ASP A 685 -6.83 -6.66 -42.31
CA ASP A 685 -6.63 -5.88 -41.11
C ASP A 685 -6.85 -6.69 -39.82
N LEU A 686 -7.27 -7.96 -39.90
CA LEU A 686 -7.65 -8.77 -38.73
C LEU A 686 -6.54 -8.85 -37.70
N THR A 687 -5.31 -9.16 -38.11
CA THR A 687 -4.17 -9.30 -37.18
C THR A 687 -3.86 -7.97 -36.48
N TYR A 688 -3.97 -6.86 -37.19
CA TYR A 688 -3.73 -5.54 -36.60
C TYR A 688 -4.85 -5.16 -35.63
N VAL A 689 -6.10 -5.39 -36.01
CA VAL A 689 -7.27 -5.14 -35.15
C VAL A 689 -7.23 -6.02 -33.90
N MET A 690 -6.77 -7.26 -34.00
CA MET A 690 -6.55 -8.12 -32.83
C MET A 690 -5.52 -7.52 -31.86
N GLY A 691 -4.47 -6.87 -32.37
CA GLY A 691 -3.51 -6.14 -31.53
C GLY A 691 -4.14 -4.95 -30.81
N LEU A 692 -5.08 -4.23 -31.44
CA LEU A 692 -5.83 -3.14 -30.79
C LEU A 692 -6.81 -3.68 -29.73
N ILE A 693 -7.50 -4.78 -30.02
CA ILE A 693 -8.38 -5.46 -29.03
C ILE A 693 -7.56 -5.95 -27.84
N ARG A 694 -6.35 -6.47 -28.09
CA ARG A 694 -5.44 -6.92 -27.03
C ARG A 694 -5.04 -5.77 -26.10
N GLN A 695 -4.77 -4.57 -26.62
CA GLN A 695 -4.51 -3.40 -25.79
C GLN A 695 -5.70 -3.07 -24.88
N SER A 696 -6.93 -3.14 -25.41
CA SER A 696 -8.14 -2.92 -24.61
C SER A 696 -8.33 -4.00 -23.54
N PHE A 697 -8.07 -5.26 -23.87
CA PHE A 697 -8.08 -6.37 -22.92
C PHE A 697 -7.05 -6.14 -21.80
N ASP A 698 -5.79 -5.89 -22.16
CA ASP A 698 -4.71 -5.64 -21.17
C ASP A 698 -5.01 -4.39 -20.33
N TYR A 699 -5.57 -3.34 -20.94
CA TYR A 699 -6.00 -2.13 -20.23
C TYR A 699 -7.07 -2.43 -19.17
N GLN A 700 -8.05 -3.30 -19.45
CA GLN A 700 -9.06 -3.69 -18.47
C GLN A 700 -8.48 -4.62 -17.39
N MET A 701 -7.47 -5.41 -17.71
CA MET A 701 -6.80 -6.32 -16.77
C MET A 701 -5.80 -5.60 -15.86
N ILE A 702 -5.24 -4.45 -16.29
CA ILE A 702 -4.22 -3.68 -15.56
C ILE A 702 -4.85 -2.50 -14.78
N LYS A 703 -6.11 -2.15 -15.10
CA LYS A 703 -6.78 -0.99 -14.52
C LYS A 703 -7.03 -1.22 -13.02
N ASP A 704 -6.02 -0.83 -12.21
CA ASP A 704 -6.08 -0.65 -10.77
C ASP A 704 -6.77 0.67 -10.39
#